data_94599356b9411e9319e9c882938af99b
#
_entry.id   94599356b9411e9319e9c882938af99b
#
_cell.length_a   1.000
_cell.length_b   1.000
_cell.length_c   1.000
_cell.angle_alpha   90.00
_cell.angle_beta   90.00
_cell.angle_gamma   90.00
#
_symmetry.space_group_name_H-M   'P 1'
#
loop_
_entity.id
_entity.type
_entity.pdbx_description
1 polymer ?
#
loop_
_entity_poly.entity_id
_entity_poly.type
_entity_poly.pdbx_seq_one_letter_code
_entity_poly.pdbx_strand_id
1 'polypeptide(L)'
;MRKSASRRLIAAASLLLSISAADAAASPTFDVKPERGLLTRLLHAHASQFELGTIAADGGQERFRISKANGHIKVEGSTPSALLFGVNWYLKYIARVQISPNGIRLGSVRTWPLPAAVIEKEATYAYRYALNQNIDGYTAPYWSWPRWEHEIDVLALSGINAMIVERGMDSVLYRTFRAIGYTDGEIRDWITQPAHQNWQLMGNLCCFSGPISTSLLRKRVTSARRIVARLRELGITPVLPGFYGIVPADFQQKFPDAHVIPQGEWAGFTRPGWLDPREPMFAKLAAAFYRYQREMFGDSSLYDMEVFQEGGTSGDVPVPEAARDVQNALLAAHPNASWMMLAWQGNPREDLLDGVDRRHLFIIDIDHDHVPRDDREKDFRGAPFLFGGIWEFGGRTTLGANIDNITDRLQRLGRTNGNMVGTAVFTEGMDTNPFAFDLFTEMAWRGQPVHAAQWVADYVRRRYGAADSHALAAWKVLLSTAYAIRIDDVKFNSERDAAQESLFNAQPSLTVNRASNWAPEAMRYDAEGFKQALPQMLRVARELRMSETYQYDLVDIARQTLANESRRLLPQIKAAYDGGDRRSFESLTRRWLHLMDMQDQLLATNRFFLVGAWLAGVRSWASTSDEAARLDYDARSILTTWGDRKASEGAELHDYGNKDWAGLTHDYYRVRWRSYFASLDAELRTGRQGNPIDWFAVGDAWNHSARRYSDQPHGDAYVIAKRIEKTLNLESPRP
;
A
#
# COMPACT_ATOMS: atom_id res chain seq x y z
N MET A 1 22.06 74.27 -18.04
CA MET A 1 20.72 74.90 -18.29
C MET A 1 19.67 73.92 -17.74
N ARG A 2 18.87 74.46 -16.83
CA ARG A 2 17.84 73.75 -16.07
C ARG A 2 16.64 73.37 -16.96
N LYS A 3 16.06 72.19 -16.81
CA LYS A 3 14.64 71.95 -17.10
C LYS A 3 14.04 71.06 -16.03
N SER A 4 12.96 71.55 -15.47
CA SER A 4 12.16 71.08 -14.37
C SER A 4 11.34 69.81 -14.71
N ALA A 5 11.24 68.92 -13.77
CA ALA A 5 10.29 67.82 -13.80
C ALA A 5 9.07 68.15 -12.96
N SER A 6 7.89 68.18 -13.57
CA SER A 6 6.60 68.40 -12.92
C SER A 6 6.11 67.09 -12.28
N ARG A 7 5.91 67.12 -10.96
CA ARG A 7 5.23 66.08 -10.18
C ARG A 7 3.71 66.23 -10.36
N ARG A 8 3.06 65.15 -10.80
CA ARG A 8 1.60 64.99 -10.64
C ARG A 8 1.32 64.23 -9.37
N LEU A 9 0.70 64.90 -8.39
CA LEU A 9 0.07 64.26 -7.23
C LEU A 9 -1.23 63.60 -7.68
N ILE A 10 -1.36 62.31 -7.40
CA ILE A 10 -2.65 61.61 -7.41
C ILE A 10 -3.05 61.45 -5.95
N ALA A 11 -4.15 62.12 -5.56
CA ALA A 11 -4.77 62.00 -4.25
C ALA A 11 -5.52 60.62 -4.19
N ALA A 12 -5.07 59.70 -3.37
CA ALA A 12 -5.81 58.51 -3.01
C ALA A 12 -6.70 58.83 -1.80
N ALA A 13 -8.01 58.83 -2.00
CA ALA A 13 -8.99 58.96 -0.93
C ALA A 13 -8.99 57.64 -0.15
N SER A 14 -8.50 57.69 1.08
CA SER A 14 -8.58 56.56 2.04
C SER A 14 -10.01 56.44 2.57
N LEU A 15 -10.75 55.44 2.10
CA LEU A 15 -12.00 55.05 2.70
C LEU A 15 -11.67 54.12 3.90
N LEU A 16 -11.67 54.70 5.08
CA LEU A 16 -11.65 53.95 6.35
C LEU A 16 -12.99 53.24 6.52
N LEU A 17 -13.07 51.97 6.08
CA LEU A 17 -14.09 51.07 6.54
C LEU A 17 -13.67 50.58 7.93
N SER A 18 -14.39 51.04 8.95
CA SER A 18 -14.40 50.48 10.30
C SER A 18 -14.94 49.04 10.23
N ILE A 19 -14.00 48.09 10.16
CA ILE A 19 -14.36 46.68 10.42
C ILE A 19 -14.55 46.56 11.94
N SER A 20 -15.82 46.57 12.35
CA SER A 20 -16.23 46.12 13.66
C SER A 20 -15.64 44.77 13.94
N ALA A 21 -15.15 44.55 15.18
CA ALA A 21 -14.70 43.27 15.69
C ALA A 21 -15.74 42.19 15.34
N ALA A 22 -15.45 41.46 14.27
CA ALA A 22 -16.26 40.33 13.88
C ALA A 22 -16.02 39.22 14.89
N ASP A 23 -17.14 38.68 15.36
CA ASP A 23 -17.27 37.49 16.17
C ASP A 23 -16.09 36.53 15.98
N ALA A 24 -15.46 36.20 17.09
CA ALA A 24 -14.58 35.02 17.16
C ALA A 24 -15.50 33.84 16.78
N ALA A 25 -15.43 33.42 15.51
CA ALA A 25 -16.16 32.27 15.03
C ALA A 25 -15.88 31.12 15.99
N ALA A 26 -16.95 30.62 16.63
CA ALA A 26 -16.83 29.48 17.54
C ALA A 26 -16.05 28.38 16.79
N SER A 27 -14.95 27.95 17.37
CA SER A 27 -14.14 26.85 16.77
C SER A 27 -15.07 25.68 16.46
N PRO A 28 -15.00 25.08 15.26
CA PRO A 28 -15.82 23.93 14.95
C PRO A 28 -15.52 22.84 15.98
N THR A 29 -16.46 22.58 16.85
CA THR A 29 -16.38 21.51 17.83
C THR A 29 -16.87 20.24 17.19
N PHE A 30 -16.07 19.17 17.23
CA PHE A 30 -16.48 17.81 16.84
C PHE A 30 -16.67 16.94 18.08
N ASP A 31 -17.47 15.87 17.97
CA ASP A 31 -17.65 14.92 19.06
C ASP A 31 -16.41 14.02 19.19
N VAL A 32 -15.74 14.04 20.32
CA VAL A 32 -14.53 13.25 20.60
C VAL A 32 -14.82 11.81 21.05
N LYS A 33 -16.08 11.36 21.04
CA LYS A 33 -16.43 9.98 21.43
C LYS A 33 -15.83 8.91 20.51
N PRO A 34 -15.81 9.07 19.17
CA PRO A 34 -15.18 8.10 18.29
C PRO A 34 -13.68 7.90 18.60
N GLU A 35 -12.94 8.99 18.85
CA GLU A 35 -11.52 8.97 19.19
C GLU A 35 -11.29 8.32 20.55
N ARG A 36 -12.15 8.62 21.54
CA ARG A 36 -12.10 7.94 22.85
C ARG A 36 -12.33 6.43 22.70
N GLY A 37 -13.26 6.02 21.84
CA GLY A 37 -13.51 4.62 21.51
C GLY A 37 -12.28 3.95 20.89
N LEU A 38 -11.59 4.64 19.98
CA LEU A 38 -10.33 4.20 19.39
C LEU A 38 -9.25 4.02 20.46
N LEU A 39 -9.04 5.01 21.32
CA LEU A 39 -8.07 4.90 22.40
C LEU A 39 -8.38 3.71 23.33
N THR A 40 -9.66 3.48 23.63
CA THR A 40 -10.07 2.34 24.48
C THR A 40 -9.69 0.99 23.83
N ARG A 41 -9.88 0.84 22.52
CA ARG A 41 -9.50 -0.40 21.79
C ARG A 41 -7.99 -0.61 21.75
N LEU A 42 -7.22 0.43 21.47
CA LEU A 42 -5.76 0.29 21.27
C LEU A 42 -4.96 0.41 22.57
N LEU A 43 -5.40 1.24 23.52
CA LEU A 43 -4.63 1.55 24.72
C LEU A 43 -5.19 0.88 25.98
N HIS A 44 -6.37 0.25 25.89
CA HIS A 44 -7.02 -0.44 27.01
C HIS A 44 -7.14 0.46 28.26
N ALA A 45 -6.65 0.02 29.42
CA ALA A 45 -6.73 0.78 30.66
C ALA A 45 -6.01 2.15 30.62
N HIS A 46 -5.03 2.32 29.73
CA HIS A 46 -4.33 3.59 29.59
C HIS A 46 -5.17 4.69 28.94
N ALA A 47 -6.24 4.34 28.22
CA ALA A 47 -7.15 5.32 27.60
C ALA A 47 -7.74 6.30 28.62
N SER A 48 -7.96 5.87 29.87
CA SER A 48 -8.48 6.71 30.96
C SER A 48 -7.51 7.81 31.41
N GLN A 49 -6.24 7.74 31.04
CA GLN A 49 -5.25 8.78 31.38
C GLN A 49 -5.34 10.01 30.44
N PHE A 50 -6.14 9.93 29.37
CA PHE A 50 -6.29 10.99 28.40
C PHE A 50 -7.57 11.81 28.64
N GLU A 51 -7.40 13.13 28.58
CA GLU A 51 -8.48 14.13 28.40
C GLU A 51 -8.41 14.62 26.95
N LEU A 52 -9.45 14.34 26.15
CA LEU A 52 -9.52 14.74 24.75
C LEU A 52 -10.38 16.01 24.62
N GLY A 53 -9.92 16.95 23.79
CA GLY A 53 -10.60 18.21 23.54
C GLY A 53 -10.43 18.73 22.11
N THR A 54 -11.07 19.84 21.81
CA THR A 54 -11.01 20.52 20.53
C THR A 54 -10.37 21.90 20.66
N ILE A 55 -9.64 22.34 19.63
CA ILE A 55 -9.08 23.70 19.49
C ILE A 55 -9.38 24.24 18.09
N ALA A 56 -9.31 25.57 17.91
CA ALA A 56 -9.42 26.18 16.59
C ALA A 56 -8.22 25.81 15.70
N ALA A 57 -8.42 25.70 14.40
CA ALA A 57 -7.34 25.71 13.41
C ALA A 57 -6.61 27.06 13.45
N ASP A 58 -5.37 27.10 13.03
CA ASP A 58 -4.61 28.33 12.88
C ASP A 58 -4.33 28.58 11.40
N GLY A 59 -4.71 29.76 10.88
CA GLY A 59 -4.58 30.06 9.46
C GLY A 59 -5.21 29.04 8.50
N GLY A 60 -6.18 28.24 8.97
CA GLY A 60 -6.81 27.16 8.22
C GLY A 60 -6.05 25.82 8.28
N GLN A 61 -4.88 25.77 8.93
CA GLN A 61 -4.10 24.54 9.08
C GLN A 61 -4.58 23.70 10.26
N GLU A 62 -4.58 22.39 10.09
CA GLU A 62 -4.83 21.46 11.18
C GLU A 62 -3.71 21.51 12.21
N ARG A 63 -4.07 21.48 13.49
CA ARG A 63 -3.09 21.48 14.57
C ARG A 63 -3.54 20.68 15.78
N PHE A 64 -2.57 20.28 16.60
CA PHE A 64 -2.82 19.69 17.89
C PHE A 64 -2.02 20.36 19.00
N ARG A 65 -2.52 20.22 20.24
CA ARG A 65 -1.85 20.65 21.46
C ARG A 65 -1.83 19.50 22.47
N ILE A 66 -0.67 19.26 23.07
CA ILE A 66 -0.49 18.31 24.18
C ILE A 66 -0.11 19.10 25.42
N SER A 67 -0.83 18.90 26.52
CA SER A 67 -0.58 19.53 27.79
C SER A 67 -0.96 18.62 28.96
N LYS A 68 -0.83 19.06 30.18
CA LYS A 68 -1.36 18.37 31.37
C LYS A 68 -2.53 19.17 31.95
N ALA A 69 -3.59 18.51 32.36
CA ALA A 69 -4.71 19.10 33.06
C ALA A 69 -5.27 18.11 34.07
N ASN A 70 -5.55 18.57 35.29
CA ASN A 70 -6.18 17.76 36.34
C ASN A 70 -5.56 16.39 36.59
N GLY A 71 -4.24 16.27 36.43
CA GLY A 71 -3.54 14.97 36.55
C GLY A 71 -3.65 14.05 35.33
N HIS A 72 -4.27 14.51 34.23
CA HIS A 72 -4.41 13.78 32.97
C HIS A 72 -3.51 14.35 31.89
N ILE A 73 -3.27 13.53 30.87
CA ILE A 73 -2.65 13.90 29.60
C ILE A 73 -3.75 14.55 28.74
N LYS A 74 -3.71 15.87 28.59
CA LYS A 74 -4.68 16.58 27.76
C LYS A 74 -4.16 16.68 26.36
N VAL A 75 -4.97 16.18 25.38
CA VAL A 75 -4.68 16.31 23.95
C VAL A 75 -5.87 16.99 23.29
N GLU A 76 -5.60 18.06 22.56
CA GLU A 76 -6.60 18.86 21.85
C GLU A 76 -6.21 18.90 20.36
N GLY A 77 -7.21 18.81 19.47
CA GLY A 77 -7.02 18.87 18.01
C GLY A 77 -8.03 19.79 17.34
N SER A 78 -7.65 20.38 16.21
CA SER A 78 -8.56 21.17 15.38
C SER A 78 -9.45 20.30 14.49
N THR A 79 -9.06 19.05 14.28
CA THR A 79 -9.84 18.01 13.59
C THR A 79 -9.63 16.67 14.31
N PRO A 80 -10.48 15.65 14.07
CA PRO A 80 -10.26 14.29 14.58
C PRO A 80 -8.88 13.72 14.23
N SER A 81 -8.43 13.89 12.99
CA SER A 81 -7.10 13.45 12.51
C SER A 81 -5.98 14.15 13.29
N ALA A 82 -6.05 15.48 13.47
CA ALA A 82 -5.06 16.23 14.25
C ALA A 82 -5.03 15.80 15.72
N LEU A 83 -6.20 15.60 16.33
CA LEU A 83 -6.32 15.12 17.71
C LEU A 83 -5.65 13.76 17.89
N LEU A 84 -5.94 12.79 17.01
CA LEU A 84 -5.40 11.45 17.07
C LEU A 84 -3.89 11.43 16.79
N PHE A 85 -3.42 12.25 15.85
CA PHE A 85 -1.97 12.37 15.64
C PHE A 85 -1.27 13.02 16.85
N GLY A 86 -1.91 13.96 17.52
CA GLY A 86 -1.42 14.49 18.81
C GLY A 86 -1.28 13.40 19.87
N VAL A 87 -2.26 12.49 19.96
CA VAL A 87 -2.13 11.30 20.83
C VAL A 87 -0.95 10.43 20.40
N ASN A 88 -0.81 10.13 19.11
CA ASN A 88 0.31 9.34 18.58
C ASN A 88 1.66 10.01 18.86
N TRP A 89 1.74 11.34 18.71
CA TRP A 89 2.94 12.10 19.06
C TRP A 89 3.33 11.94 20.54
N TYR A 90 2.34 12.03 21.44
CA TYR A 90 2.55 11.76 22.86
C TYR A 90 3.04 10.32 23.08
N LEU A 91 2.39 9.34 22.47
CA LEU A 91 2.77 7.93 22.59
C LEU A 91 4.22 7.70 22.15
N LYS A 92 4.61 8.23 20.99
CA LYS A 92 5.94 8.09 20.42
C LYS A 92 7.04 8.75 21.26
N TYR A 93 6.83 10.01 21.64
CA TYR A 93 7.93 10.86 22.17
C TYR A 93 7.94 11.04 23.68
N ILE A 94 6.81 10.80 24.35
CA ILE A 94 6.70 10.95 25.81
C ILE A 94 6.54 9.58 26.47
N ALA A 95 5.51 8.83 26.11
CA ALA A 95 5.24 7.52 26.70
C ALA A 95 6.18 6.41 26.21
N ARG A 96 6.88 6.62 25.09
CA ARG A 96 7.76 5.62 24.43
C ARG A 96 7.01 4.34 24.06
N VAL A 97 5.83 4.50 23.50
CA VAL A 97 4.90 3.45 23.04
C VAL A 97 4.91 3.40 21.51
N GLN A 98 4.78 2.21 20.95
CA GLN A 98 4.65 2.00 19.51
C GLN A 98 3.31 1.35 19.21
N ILE A 99 2.57 1.97 18.28
CA ILE A 99 1.41 1.40 17.59
C ILE A 99 1.73 1.44 16.10
N SER A 100 1.71 0.29 15.46
CA SER A 100 2.00 0.13 14.03
C SER A 100 1.11 -0.96 13.42
N PRO A 101 0.98 -1.04 12.08
CA PRO A 101 0.27 -2.14 11.42
C PRO A 101 0.77 -3.53 11.88
N ASN A 102 2.07 -3.65 12.16
CA ASN A 102 2.78 -4.89 12.45
C ASN A 102 3.08 -5.09 13.94
N GLY A 103 2.27 -4.57 14.82
CA GLY A 103 2.38 -4.82 16.25
C GLY A 103 2.18 -3.60 17.13
N ILE A 104 1.73 -3.87 18.34
CA ILE A 104 1.46 -2.89 19.38
C ILE A 104 2.38 -3.19 20.58
N ARG A 105 3.04 -2.15 21.05
CA ARG A 105 3.82 -2.22 22.28
C ARG A 105 3.43 -1.09 23.22
N LEU A 106 2.65 -1.39 24.25
CA LEU A 106 2.23 -0.40 25.27
C LEU A 106 3.20 -0.30 26.46
N GLY A 107 4.09 -1.27 26.63
CA GLY A 107 4.98 -1.37 27.79
C GLY A 107 4.27 -1.89 29.04
N SER A 108 5.03 -1.99 30.14
CA SER A 108 4.53 -2.50 31.43
C SER A 108 4.20 -1.39 32.47
N VAL A 109 4.44 -0.12 32.12
CA VAL A 109 4.23 1.01 33.03
C VAL A 109 2.75 1.30 33.13
N ARG A 110 2.20 1.27 34.35
CA ARG A 110 0.76 1.49 34.59
C ARG A 110 0.32 2.95 34.39
N THR A 111 1.19 3.89 34.72
CA THR A 111 0.90 5.33 34.61
C THR A 111 1.96 5.97 33.75
N TRP A 112 1.55 6.50 32.61
CA TRP A 112 2.45 7.19 31.69
C TRP A 112 2.80 8.60 32.19
N PRO A 113 3.99 9.13 31.86
CA PRO A 113 4.44 10.43 32.35
C PRO A 113 3.58 11.57 31.80
N LEU A 114 3.29 12.55 32.65
CA LEU A 114 2.62 13.78 32.20
C LEU A 114 3.60 14.61 31.33
N PRO A 115 3.11 15.35 30.32
CA PRO A 115 3.93 16.27 29.55
C PRO A 115 4.65 17.27 30.44
N ALA A 116 5.97 17.44 30.27
CA ALA A 116 6.75 18.41 31.03
C ALA A 116 6.46 19.86 30.59
N ALA A 117 6.14 20.07 29.32
CA ALA A 117 5.78 21.35 28.71
C ALA A 117 4.63 21.17 27.73
N VAL A 118 4.00 22.25 27.34
CA VAL A 118 3.01 22.28 26.24
C VAL A 118 3.75 22.01 24.92
N ILE A 119 3.20 21.11 24.12
CA ILE A 119 3.68 20.80 22.78
C ILE A 119 2.56 21.17 21.81
N GLU A 120 2.87 22.00 20.84
CA GLU A 120 1.96 22.35 19.73
C GLU A 120 2.63 22.02 18.41
N LYS A 121 1.84 21.51 17.47
CA LYS A 121 2.28 21.25 16.10
C LYS A 121 1.13 21.46 15.13
N GLU A 122 1.51 21.86 13.94
CA GLU A 122 0.64 22.08 12.80
C GLU A 122 0.98 21.09 11.69
N ALA A 123 -0.04 20.66 10.95
CA ALA A 123 0.16 19.87 9.75
C ALA A 123 0.82 20.76 8.67
N THR A 124 1.88 20.26 8.07
CA THR A 124 2.57 20.99 6.96
C THR A 124 1.73 21.00 5.70
N TYR A 125 0.88 19.96 5.52
CA TYR A 125 0.07 19.77 4.31
C TYR A 125 -1.39 19.50 4.64
N ALA A 126 -2.29 19.95 3.74
CA ALA A 126 -3.73 19.78 3.89
C ALA A 126 -4.17 18.31 3.74
N TYR A 127 -3.57 17.56 2.82
CA TYR A 127 -3.93 16.18 2.54
C TYR A 127 -2.86 15.20 3.01
N ARG A 128 -3.31 14.14 3.67
CA ARG A 128 -2.51 12.99 4.09
C ARG A 128 -3.30 11.75 3.71
N TYR A 129 -3.03 11.29 2.49
CA TYR A 129 -3.76 10.21 1.85
C TYR A 129 -3.14 8.85 2.17
N ALA A 130 -3.96 7.81 2.25
CA ALA A 130 -3.50 6.45 2.44
C ALA A 130 -4.15 5.46 1.49
N LEU A 131 -3.35 4.47 1.15
CA LEU A 131 -3.58 3.24 0.43
C LEU A 131 -3.68 3.39 -1.10
N ASN A 132 -3.18 2.37 -1.76
CA ASN A 132 -3.31 2.14 -3.18
C ASN A 132 -4.65 1.46 -3.49
N GLN A 133 -5.19 1.62 -4.70
CA GLN A 133 -6.37 0.86 -5.16
C GLN A 133 -6.12 -0.65 -5.03
N ASN A 134 -4.90 -1.11 -5.36
CA ASN A 134 -4.53 -2.53 -5.33
C ASN A 134 -4.45 -3.13 -3.91
N ILE A 135 -4.62 -2.33 -2.85
CA ILE A 135 -4.70 -2.87 -1.49
C ILE A 135 -5.86 -3.85 -1.32
N ASP A 136 -7.02 -3.58 -1.95
CA ASP A 136 -8.20 -4.49 -1.93
C ASP A 136 -8.03 -5.70 -2.86
N GLY A 137 -6.85 -5.84 -3.52
CA GLY A 137 -6.41 -7.02 -4.27
C GLY A 137 -5.32 -7.80 -3.54
N TYR A 138 -4.17 -7.15 -3.30
CA TYR A 138 -2.98 -7.82 -2.77
C TYR A 138 -2.96 -8.05 -1.26
N THR A 139 -3.74 -7.29 -0.48
CA THR A 139 -3.66 -7.33 1.00
C THR A 139 -5.02 -7.48 1.67
N ALA A 140 -6.02 -6.71 1.28
CA ALA A 140 -7.25 -6.54 2.04
C ALA A 140 -8.55 -7.13 1.43
N PRO A 141 -8.59 -7.86 0.29
CA PRO A 141 -9.87 -8.20 -0.37
C PRO A 141 -10.80 -9.02 0.53
N TYR A 142 -10.22 -9.78 1.46
CA TYR A 142 -10.93 -10.69 2.36
C TYR A 142 -10.80 -10.33 3.84
N TRP A 143 -10.31 -9.13 4.18
CA TRP A 143 -10.24 -8.72 5.58
C TRP A 143 -11.60 -8.67 6.24
N SER A 144 -11.65 -9.19 7.47
CA SER A 144 -12.80 -9.09 8.35
C SER A 144 -12.95 -7.68 8.93
N TRP A 145 -14.11 -7.37 9.52
CA TRP A 145 -14.32 -6.08 10.16
C TRP A 145 -13.30 -5.77 11.28
N PRO A 146 -13.00 -6.70 12.22
CA PRO A 146 -12.00 -6.39 13.25
C PRO A 146 -10.63 -6.02 12.68
N ARG A 147 -10.24 -6.61 11.53
CA ARG A 147 -9.00 -6.26 10.85
C ARG A 147 -9.08 -4.86 10.24
N TRP A 148 -10.16 -4.53 9.55
CA TRP A 148 -10.38 -3.19 9.00
C TRP A 148 -10.45 -2.13 10.09
N GLU A 149 -11.18 -2.38 11.20
CA GLU A 149 -11.29 -1.44 12.31
C GLU A 149 -9.92 -1.13 12.92
N HIS A 150 -9.09 -2.15 13.14
CA HIS A 150 -7.73 -1.98 13.61
C HIS A 150 -6.89 -1.13 12.64
N GLU A 151 -6.96 -1.42 11.36
CA GLU A 151 -6.19 -0.71 10.33
C GLU A 151 -6.59 0.76 10.23
N ILE A 152 -7.89 1.04 10.20
CA ILE A 152 -8.41 2.41 10.20
C ILE A 152 -7.98 3.16 11.47
N ASP A 153 -7.99 2.49 12.63
CA ASP A 153 -7.53 3.08 13.89
C ASP A 153 -6.02 3.44 13.84
N VAL A 154 -5.18 2.59 13.23
CA VAL A 154 -3.75 2.87 13.01
C VAL A 154 -3.54 4.02 12.03
N LEU A 155 -4.27 4.05 10.91
CA LEU A 155 -4.22 5.14 9.93
C LEU A 155 -4.64 6.48 10.56
N ALA A 156 -5.72 6.48 11.34
CA ALA A 156 -6.20 7.66 12.04
C ALA A 156 -5.17 8.20 13.06
N LEU A 157 -4.55 7.31 13.86
CA LEU A 157 -3.43 7.68 14.74
C LEU A 157 -2.22 8.20 13.98
N SER A 158 -2.01 7.76 12.75
CA SER A 158 -0.93 8.23 11.88
C SER A 158 -1.24 9.57 11.20
N GLY A 159 -2.38 10.19 11.52
CA GLY A 159 -2.77 11.51 11.02
C GLY A 159 -3.29 11.51 9.58
N ILE A 160 -3.66 10.35 9.05
CA ILE A 160 -4.30 10.22 7.74
C ILE A 160 -5.68 10.90 7.77
N ASN A 161 -6.03 11.63 6.71
CA ASN A 161 -7.32 12.31 6.57
C ASN A 161 -8.05 12.05 5.25
N ALA A 162 -7.50 11.21 4.37
CA ALA A 162 -8.16 10.69 3.17
C ALA A 162 -7.74 9.24 2.90
N MET A 163 -8.68 8.36 2.51
CA MET A 163 -8.40 6.95 2.23
C MET A 163 -9.30 6.41 1.12
N ILE A 164 -8.73 5.63 0.19
CA ILE A 164 -9.48 4.93 -0.86
C ILE A 164 -10.40 3.85 -0.28
N VAL A 165 -11.60 3.72 -0.83
CA VAL A 165 -12.56 2.64 -0.53
C VAL A 165 -13.16 2.12 -1.82
N GLU A 166 -12.61 1.06 -2.36
CA GLU A 166 -13.12 0.40 -3.57
C GLU A 166 -14.15 -0.70 -3.28
N ARG A 167 -14.05 -1.29 -2.08
CA ARG A 167 -14.95 -2.36 -1.65
C ARG A 167 -16.41 -1.93 -1.75
N GLY A 168 -17.23 -2.78 -2.38
CA GLY A 168 -18.67 -2.54 -2.57
C GLY A 168 -19.03 -1.80 -3.87
N MET A 169 -18.03 -1.32 -4.65
CA MET A 169 -18.27 -0.72 -5.97
C MET A 169 -18.80 -1.73 -6.98
N ASP A 170 -18.46 -3.02 -6.81
CA ASP A 170 -19.11 -4.15 -7.50
C ASP A 170 -20.64 -4.08 -7.46
N SER A 171 -21.21 -3.76 -6.32
CA SER A 171 -22.64 -3.65 -6.14
C SER A 171 -23.22 -2.36 -6.75
N VAL A 172 -22.43 -1.29 -6.82
CA VAL A 172 -22.81 -0.07 -7.54
C VAL A 172 -22.87 -0.36 -9.03
N LEU A 173 -21.84 -0.99 -9.62
CA LEU A 173 -21.82 -1.43 -11.01
C LEU A 173 -22.97 -2.39 -11.29
N TYR A 174 -23.17 -3.41 -10.46
CA TYR A 174 -24.27 -4.35 -10.58
C TYR A 174 -25.62 -3.62 -10.70
N ARG A 175 -25.95 -2.69 -9.77
CA ARG A 175 -27.21 -1.94 -9.82
C ARG A 175 -27.31 -1.02 -11.04
N THR A 176 -26.22 -0.39 -11.44
CA THR A 176 -26.17 0.52 -12.57
C THR A 176 -26.54 -0.19 -13.86
N PHE A 177 -25.89 -1.32 -14.14
CA PHE A 177 -26.16 -2.07 -15.38
C PHE A 177 -27.49 -2.83 -15.34
N ARG A 178 -27.92 -3.31 -14.18
CA ARG A 178 -29.28 -3.86 -14.01
C ARG A 178 -30.37 -2.84 -14.35
N ALA A 179 -30.18 -1.58 -14.02
CA ALA A 179 -31.15 -0.52 -14.29
C ALA A 179 -31.34 -0.18 -15.76
N ILE A 180 -30.40 -0.57 -16.61
CA ILE A 180 -30.48 -0.35 -18.07
C ILE A 180 -30.82 -1.63 -18.87
N GLY A 181 -31.12 -2.74 -18.18
CA GLY A 181 -31.65 -3.95 -18.80
C GLY A 181 -30.71 -5.15 -18.92
N TYR A 182 -29.49 -5.09 -18.34
CA TYR A 182 -28.70 -6.30 -18.18
C TYR A 182 -29.37 -7.29 -17.23
N THR A 183 -29.29 -8.56 -17.50
CA THR A 183 -29.81 -9.61 -16.60
C THR A 183 -28.91 -9.81 -15.37
N ASP A 184 -29.43 -10.46 -14.32
CA ASP A 184 -28.65 -10.81 -13.13
C ASP A 184 -27.41 -11.63 -13.48
N GLY A 185 -27.56 -12.64 -14.35
CA GLY A 185 -26.46 -13.49 -14.78
C GLY A 185 -25.36 -12.72 -15.50
N GLU A 186 -25.74 -11.96 -16.56
CA GLU A 186 -24.78 -11.20 -17.38
C GLU A 186 -23.86 -10.30 -16.53
N ILE A 187 -24.41 -9.58 -15.56
CA ILE A 187 -23.59 -8.66 -14.75
C ILE A 187 -22.78 -9.39 -13.70
N ARG A 188 -23.29 -10.46 -13.11
CA ARG A 188 -22.49 -11.26 -12.17
C ARG A 188 -21.35 -12.01 -12.84
N ASP A 189 -21.52 -12.40 -14.11
CA ASP A 189 -20.46 -13.00 -14.92
C ASP A 189 -19.39 -11.96 -15.33
N TRP A 190 -19.80 -10.71 -15.55
CA TRP A 190 -18.89 -9.62 -15.91
C TRP A 190 -18.08 -9.09 -14.71
N ILE A 191 -18.64 -9.09 -13.50
CA ILE A 191 -17.95 -8.61 -12.30
C ILE A 191 -16.90 -9.62 -11.87
N THR A 192 -15.66 -9.14 -11.76
CA THR A 192 -14.50 -9.91 -11.33
C THR A 192 -14.55 -10.23 -9.82
N GLN A 193 -13.97 -11.35 -9.41
CA GLN A 193 -13.86 -11.74 -7.99
C GLN A 193 -12.97 -10.78 -7.19
N PRO A 194 -13.12 -10.73 -5.84
CA PRO A 194 -12.55 -9.67 -5.00
C PRO A 194 -11.05 -9.43 -5.12
N ALA A 195 -10.22 -10.48 -5.25
CA ALA A 195 -8.76 -10.28 -5.30
C ALA A 195 -8.26 -9.66 -6.63
N HIS A 196 -9.12 -9.59 -7.66
CA HIS A 196 -8.79 -8.99 -8.96
C HIS A 196 -9.70 -7.80 -9.32
N GLN A 197 -10.62 -7.42 -8.44
CA GLN A 197 -11.69 -6.48 -8.76
C GLN A 197 -11.22 -5.05 -8.97
N ASN A 198 -10.21 -4.62 -8.25
CA ASN A 198 -9.64 -3.28 -8.38
C ASN A 198 -9.10 -3.01 -9.80
N TRP A 199 -8.51 -4.00 -10.47
CA TRP A 199 -8.10 -3.85 -11.88
C TRP A 199 -9.29 -3.74 -12.84
N GLN A 200 -10.46 -4.29 -12.48
CA GLN A 200 -11.68 -4.02 -13.24
C GLN A 200 -12.15 -2.57 -13.07
N LEU A 201 -12.08 -2.03 -11.86
CA LEU A 201 -12.45 -0.64 -11.57
C LEU A 201 -11.53 0.35 -12.29
N MET A 202 -10.24 0.00 -12.46
CA MET A 202 -9.27 0.76 -13.26
C MET A 202 -9.37 0.52 -14.77
N GLY A 203 -10.28 -0.38 -15.25
CA GLY A 203 -10.45 -0.68 -16.67
C GLY A 203 -9.40 -1.60 -17.28
N ASN A 204 -8.62 -2.31 -16.49
CA ASN A 204 -7.55 -3.20 -16.97
C ASN A 204 -8.05 -4.58 -17.38
N LEU A 205 -8.96 -5.17 -16.61
CA LEU A 205 -9.50 -6.52 -16.88
C LEU A 205 -10.97 -6.63 -16.54
N CYS A 206 -11.62 -7.70 -17.02
CA CYS A 206 -12.94 -8.11 -16.56
C CYS A 206 -13.01 -9.63 -16.36
N CYS A 207 -14.09 -10.03 -15.70
CA CYS A 207 -14.67 -11.36 -15.83
C CYS A 207 -13.85 -12.51 -15.20
N PHE A 208 -12.77 -12.22 -14.45
CA PHE A 208 -11.92 -13.26 -13.89
C PHE A 208 -12.60 -13.97 -12.71
N SER A 209 -12.58 -15.32 -12.77
CA SER A 209 -13.06 -16.22 -11.71
C SER A 209 -14.55 -16.07 -11.31
N GLY A 210 -15.37 -15.38 -12.16
CA GLY A 210 -16.83 -15.22 -11.95
C GLY A 210 -17.61 -16.53 -12.04
N PRO A 211 -18.94 -16.48 -11.86
CA PRO A 211 -19.76 -15.33 -11.48
C PRO A 211 -19.64 -14.97 -9.99
N ILE A 212 -19.70 -13.67 -9.68
CA ILE A 212 -19.84 -13.22 -8.30
C ILE A 212 -21.23 -13.54 -7.75
N SER A 213 -21.35 -13.95 -6.49
CA SER A 213 -22.67 -14.26 -5.92
C SER A 213 -23.36 -13.00 -5.39
N THR A 214 -24.71 -13.00 -5.43
CA THR A 214 -25.50 -11.92 -4.81
C THR A 214 -25.34 -11.86 -3.29
N SER A 215 -24.97 -12.97 -2.66
CA SER A 215 -24.62 -13.02 -1.23
C SER A 215 -23.34 -12.26 -0.97
N LEU A 216 -22.30 -12.49 -1.78
CA LEU A 216 -21.02 -11.82 -1.66
C LEU A 216 -21.15 -10.31 -1.91
N LEU A 217 -21.87 -9.89 -2.95
CA LEU A 217 -22.20 -8.48 -3.21
C LEU A 217 -22.80 -7.80 -1.97
N ARG A 218 -23.81 -8.41 -1.32
CA ARG A 218 -24.41 -7.87 -0.11
C ARG A 218 -23.45 -7.79 1.07
N LYS A 219 -22.62 -8.81 1.28
CA LYS A 219 -21.60 -8.82 2.34
C LYS A 219 -20.57 -7.70 2.12
N ARG A 220 -20.12 -7.48 0.88
CA ARG A 220 -19.17 -6.43 0.52
C ARG A 220 -19.75 -5.04 0.74
N VAL A 221 -21.00 -4.77 0.36
CA VAL A 221 -21.69 -3.50 0.69
C VAL A 221 -21.76 -3.29 2.19
N THR A 222 -22.14 -4.32 2.96
CA THR A 222 -22.22 -4.21 4.43
C THR A 222 -20.88 -3.85 5.04
N SER A 223 -19.79 -4.49 4.57
CA SER A 223 -18.43 -4.18 4.99
C SER A 223 -18.01 -2.76 4.61
N ALA A 224 -18.25 -2.36 3.36
CA ALA A 224 -17.91 -1.02 2.87
C ALA A 224 -18.65 0.10 3.64
N ARG A 225 -19.93 -0.09 3.94
CA ARG A 225 -20.69 0.86 4.79
C ARG A 225 -20.05 1.06 6.15
N ARG A 226 -19.57 -0.01 6.78
CA ARG A 226 -18.89 0.09 8.08
C ARG A 226 -17.56 0.82 7.95
N ILE A 227 -16.78 0.54 6.90
CA ILE A 227 -15.52 1.23 6.60
C ILE A 227 -15.80 2.73 6.41
N VAL A 228 -16.69 3.10 5.50
CA VAL A 228 -17.02 4.49 5.19
C VAL A 228 -17.54 5.25 6.42
N ALA A 229 -18.43 4.63 7.20
CA ALA A 229 -18.93 5.22 8.44
C ALA A 229 -17.79 5.47 9.43
N ARG A 230 -16.90 4.48 9.63
CA ARG A 230 -15.78 4.60 10.56
C ARG A 230 -14.77 5.65 10.12
N LEU A 231 -14.46 5.76 8.83
CA LEU A 231 -13.58 6.80 8.31
C LEU A 231 -14.15 8.19 8.65
N ARG A 232 -15.43 8.42 8.37
CA ARG A 232 -16.10 9.72 8.66
C ARG A 232 -16.12 10.06 10.15
N GLU A 233 -16.37 9.07 11.01
CA GLU A 233 -16.32 9.24 12.46
C GLU A 233 -14.96 9.75 12.94
N LEU A 234 -13.89 9.34 12.29
CA LEU A 234 -12.51 9.70 12.62
C LEU A 234 -11.95 10.86 11.77
N GLY A 235 -12.81 11.57 11.03
CA GLY A 235 -12.42 12.71 10.21
C GLY A 235 -11.57 12.34 8.99
N ILE A 236 -11.65 11.08 8.53
CA ILE A 236 -10.98 10.62 7.30
C ILE A 236 -12.01 10.66 6.17
N THR A 237 -11.71 11.41 5.12
CA THR A 237 -12.54 11.49 3.92
C THR A 237 -12.42 10.18 3.12
N PRO A 238 -13.50 9.42 2.91
CA PRO A 238 -13.45 8.27 2.03
C PRO A 238 -13.30 8.75 0.58
N VAL A 239 -12.31 8.25 -0.13
CA VAL A 239 -12.17 8.44 -1.56
C VAL A 239 -12.89 7.30 -2.26
N LEU A 240 -13.87 7.61 -3.10
CA LEU A 240 -14.71 6.60 -3.74
C LEU A 240 -14.40 6.55 -5.25
N PRO A 241 -14.37 5.37 -5.88
CA PRO A 241 -14.30 5.30 -7.34
C PRO A 241 -15.43 6.06 -8.02
N GLY A 242 -15.09 6.86 -9.03
CA GLY A 242 -16.06 7.52 -9.90
C GLY A 242 -16.36 6.71 -11.17
N PHE A 243 -17.28 7.18 -12.00
CA PHE A 243 -17.64 6.56 -13.25
C PHE A 243 -17.02 7.32 -14.43
N TYR A 244 -16.17 6.66 -15.18
CA TYR A 244 -15.47 7.23 -16.33
C TYR A 244 -15.76 6.50 -17.66
N GLY A 245 -16.73 5.57 -17.67
CA GLY A 245 -17.22 4.95 -18.89
C GLY A 245 -16.91 3.48 -19.09
N ILE A 246 -16.43 2.75 -18.07
CA ILE A 246 -16.24 1.28 -18.20
C ILE A 246 -17.58 0.58 -18.40
N VAL A 247 -17.64 -0.26 -19.44
CA VAL A 247 -18.86 -1.03 -19.80
C VAL A 247 -18.51 -2.46 -20.18
N PRO A 248 -19.46 -3.42 -20.08
CA PRO A 248 -19.27 -4.77 -20.61
C PRO A 248 -18.90 -4.78 -22.10
N ALA A 249 -18.11 -5.76 -22.53
CA ALA A 249 -17.63 -5.85 -23.92
C ALA A 249 -18.75 -5.98 -24.96
N ASP A 250 -19.90 -6.53 -24.57
CA ASP A 250 -21.10 -6.66 -25.41
C ASP A 250 -22.01 -5.42 -25.40
N PHE A 251 -21.60 -4.34 -24.74
CA PHE A 251 -22.44 -3.15 -24.51
C PHE A 251 -22.99 -2.57 -25.80
N GLN A 252 -22.14 -2.39 -26.82
CA GLN A 252 -22.58 -1.85 -28.12
C GLN A 252 -23.52 -2.80 -28.87
N GLN A 253 -23.40 -4.11 -28.67
CA GLN A 253 -24.35 -5.07 -29.26
C GLN A 253 -25.75 -4.92 -28.63
N LYS A 254 -25.82 -4.65 -27.36
CA LYS A 254 -27.07 -4.45 -26.61
C LYS A 254 -27.65 -3.05 -26.81
N PHE A 255 -26.80 -2.07 -27.05
CA PHE A 255 -27.16 -0.67 -27.32
C PHE A 255 -26.46 -0.20 -28.60
N PRO A 256 -27.03 -0.50 -29.77
CA PRO A 256 -26.39 -0.25 -31.08
C PRO A 256 -26.04 1.22 -31.35
N ASP A 257 -26.79 2.16 -30.74
CA ASP A 257 -26.58 3.59 -30.90
C ASP A 257 -25.45 4.13 -29.98
N ALA A 258 -24.91 3.32 -29.08
CA ALA A 258 -23.86 3.73 -28.20
C ALA A 258 -22.49 3.62 -28.88
N HIS A 259 -21.64 4.65 -28.76
CA HIS A 259 -20.26 4.62 -29.23
C HIS A 259 -19.35 4.06 -28.16
N VAL A 260 -18.86 2.84 -28.32
CA VAL A 260 -17.97 2.13 -27.39
C VAL A 260 -16.62 1.89 -28.06
N ILE A 261 -15.56 2.34 -27.44
CA ILE A 261 -14.19 2.13 -27.89
C ILE A 261 -13.66 0.84 -27.26
N PRO A 262 -13.33 -0.18 -28.07
CA PRO A 262 -12.70 -1.40 -27.57
C PRO A 262 -11.33 -1.08 -26.98
N GLN A 263 -11.07 -1.53 -25.77
CA GLN A 263 -9.82 -1.25 -25.07
C GLN A 263 -8.74 -2.32 -25.26
N GLY A 264 -9.04 -3.38 -26.01
CA GLY A 264 -8.09 -4.47 -26.27
C GLY A 264 -7.82 -5.33 -25.05
N GLU A 265 -6.55 -5.62 -24.81
CA GLU A 265 -6.10 -6.48 -23.72
C GLU A 265 -5.12 -5.78 -22.81
N TRP A 266 -5.09 -6.20 -21.55
CA TRP A 266 -4.08 -5.86 -20.57
C TRP A 266 -3.52 -7.14 -19.96
N ALA A 267 -2.21 -7.33 -20.06
CA ALA A 267 -1.51 -8.47 -19.45
C ALA A 267 -2.23 -9.84 -19.70
N GLY A 268 -2.75 -10.05 -20.91
CA GLY A 268 -3.45 -11.27 -21.28
C GLY A 268 -4.94 -11.30 -20.96
N PHE A 269 -5.47 -10.33 -20.23
CA PHE A 269 -6.90 -10.19 -19.94
C PHE A 269 -7.61 -9.27 -20.91
N THR A 270 -8.87 -9.57 -21.20
CA THR A 270 -9.75 -8.65 -21.95
C THR A 270 -10.12 -7.47 -21.06
N ARG A 271 -9.95 -6.24 -21.59
CA ARG A 271 -10.39 -5.02 -20.92
C ARG A 271 -11.90 -4.82 -21.05
N PRO A 272 -12.56 -4.15 -20.09
CA PRO A 272 -13.89 -3.56 -20.34
C PRO A 272 -13.86 -2.63 -21.54
N GLY A 273 -15.00 -2.47 -22.24
CA GLY A 273 -15.16 -1.41 -23.22
C GLY A 273 -15.17 -0.04 -22.55
N TRP A 274 -14.84 1.02 -23.30
CA TRP A 274 -14.94 2.40 -22.84
C TRP A 274 -16.03 3.12 -23.65
N LEU A 275 -17.10 3.53 -22.96
CA LEU A 275 -18.21 4.28 -23.54
C LEU A 275 -17.79 5.73 -23.70
N ASP A 276 -17.96 6.30 -24.89
CA ASP A 276 -17.65 7.69 -25.17
C ASP A 276 -18.38 8.63 -24.19
N PRO A 277 -17.64 9.42 -23.37
CA PRO A 277 -18.24 10.29 -22.37
C PRO A 277 -19.13 11.40 -22.93
N ARG A 278 -19.02 11.72 -24.23
CA ARG A 278 -19.85 12.72 -24.92
C ARG A 278 -21.26 12.22 -25.24
N GLU A 279 -21.47 10.91 -25.09
CA GLU A 279 -22.74 10.27 -25.42
C GLU A 279 -23.83 10.49 -24.34
N PRO A 280 -25.11 10.67 -24.74
CA PRO A 280 -26.20 10.77 -23.77
C PRO A 280 -26.33 9.53 -22.89
N MET A 281 -25.92 8.35 -23.35
CA MET A 281 -25.92 7.10 -22.59
C MET A 281 -24.89 7.13 -21.48
N PHE A 282 -23.73 7.76 -21.69
CA PHE A 282 -22.73 7.96 -20.64
C PHE A 282 -23.31 8.79 -19.48
N ALA A 283 -23.91 9.95 -19.78
CA ALA A 283 -24.51 10.81 -18.76
C ALA A 283 -25.61 10.08 -17.96
N LYS A 284 -26.42 9.25 -18.63
CA LYS A 284 -27.44 8.40 -18.00
C LYS A 284 -26.83 7.37 -17.05
N LEU A 285 -25.77 6.70 -17.47
CA LEU A 285 -25.07 5.69 -16.66
C LEU A 285 -24.36 6.35 -15.46
N ALA A 286 -23.65 7.44 -15.68
CA ALA A 286 -23.00 8.20 -14.63
C ALA A 286 -23.99 8.66 -13.55
N ALA A 287 -25.12 9.23 -13.96
CA ALA A 287 -26.18 9.64 -13.04
C ALA A 287 -26.76 8.44 -12.24
N ALA A 288 -26.93 7.29 -12.87
CA ALA A 288 -27.37 6.07 -12.17
C ALA A 288 -26.31 5.55 -11.21
N PHE A 289 -25.04 5.53 -11.63
CA PHE A 289 -23.90 5.09 -10.82
C PHE A 289 -23.78 5.93 -9.55
N TYR A 290 -23.66 7.26 -9.68
CA TYR A 290 -23.53 8.16 -8.52
C TYR A 290 -24.76 8.16 -7.63
N ARG A 291 -25.97 7.99 -8.16
CA ARG A 291 -27.17 7.81 -7.35
C ARG A 291 -27.08 6.54 -6.51
N TYR A 292 -26.72 5.37 -7.09
CA TYR A 292 -26.63 4.12 -6.34
C TYR A 292 -25.47 4.12 -5.36
N GLN A 293 -24.36 4.75 -5.69
CA GLN A 293 -23.23 4.94 -4.80
C GLN A 293 -23.64 5.78 -3.58
N ARG A 294 -24.33 6.90 -3.79
CA ARG A 294 -24.87 7.75 -2.73
C ARG A 294 -25.86 7.01 -1.82
N GLU A 295 -26.76 6.23 -2.39
CA GLU A 295 -27.72 5.40 -1.63
C GLU A 295 -26.98 4.35 -0.75
N MET A 296 -25.86 3.83 -1.20
CA MET A 296 -25.10 2.81 -0.48
C MET A 296 -24.13 3.39 0.55
N PHE A 297 -23.42 4.47 0.22
CA PHE A 297 -22.26 4.94 0.95
C PHE A 297 -22.32 6.43 1.34
N GLY A 298 -23.33 7.17 0.90
CA GLY A 298 -23.42 8.62 1.06
C GLY A 298 -22.45 9.37 0.13
N ASP A 299 -22.42 10.70 0.28
CA ASP A 299 -21.56 11.57 -0.54
C ASP A 299 -20.12 11.57 -0.06
N SER A 300 -19.19 11.88 -0.97
CA SER A 300 -17.81 12.25 -0.65
C SER A 300 -17.43 13.53 -1.40
N SER A 301 -16.30 14.13 -0.99
CA SER A 301 -15.67 15.24 -1.72
C SER A 301 -14.54 14.78 -2.64
N LEU A 302 -14.14 13.50 -2.58
CA LEU A 302 -13.00 12.96 -3.31
C LEU A 302 -13.42 11.71 -4.07
N TYR A 303 -13.13 11.69 -5.38
CA TYR A 303 -13.46 10.58 -6.27
C TYR A 303 -12.28 10.21 -7.14
N ASP A 304 -11.96 8.92 -7.20
CA ASP A 304 -10.85 8.35 -7.93
C ASP A 304 -11.31 7.79 -9.29
N MET A 305 -10.62 8.17 -10.38
CA MET A 305 -10.91 7.64 -11.71
C MET A 305 -9.62 7.60 -12.54
N GLU A 306 -9.35 6.43 -13.13
CA GLU A 306 -8.14 6.14 -13.90
C GLU A 306 -8.47 5.94 -15.38
N VAL A 307 -8.70 7.03 -16.10
CA VAL A 307 -8.98 6.98 -17.53
C VAL A 307 -7.71 6.58 -18.30
N PHE A 308 -7.81 5.54 -19.14
CA PHE A 308 -6.71 4.99 -19.95
C PHE A 308 -5.55 4.40 -19.13
N GLN A 309 -5.85 3.85 -17.96
CA GLN A 309 -4.84 3.20 -17.12
C GLN A 309 -4.05 2.15 -17.92
N GLU A 310 -2.72 2.24 -17.82
CA GLU A 310 -1.74 1.27 -18.37
C GLU A 310 -2.00 0.85 -19.83
N GLY A 311 -2.17 1.83 -20.71
CA GLY A 311 -2.27 1.60 -22.15
C GLY A 311 -3.68 1.54 -22.72
N GLY A 312 -4.68 2.02 -22.01
CA GLY A 312 -6.02 2.27 -22.58
C GLY A 312 -5.98 3.29 -23.72
N THR A 313 -6.97 3.24 -24.62
CA THR A 313 -7.05 4.07 -25.82
C THR A 313 -8.34 4.89 -25.90
N SER A 314 -8.22 6.11 -26.40
CA SER A 314 -9.38 6.95 -26.74
C SER A 314 -10.01 6.61 -28.11
N GLY A 315 -9.34 5.77 -28.93
CA GLY A 315 -9.77 5.55 -30.32
C GLY A 315 -9.85 6.86 -31.10
N ASP A 316 -11.03 7.15 -31.64
CA ASP A 316 -11.35 8.37 -32.40
C ASP A 316 -11.95 9.49 -31.51
N VAL A 317 -12.08 9.28 -30.19
CA VAL A 317 -12.66 10.25 -29.25
C VAL A 317 -11.60 11.29 -28.85
N PRO A 318 -11.87 12.60 -29.00
CA PRO A 318 -10.98 13.64 -28.53
C PRO A 318 -10.88 13.63 -26.99
N VAL A 319 -9.68 13.39 -26.49
CA VAL A 319 -9.42 13.22 -25.04
C VAL A 319 -9.81 14.42 -24.19
N PRO A 320 -9.50 15.71 -24.59
CA PRO A 320 -9.91 16.85 -23.80
C PRO A 320 -11.42 16.99 -23.62
N GLU A 321 -12.19 16.65 -24.65
CA GLU A 321 -13.66 16.70 -24.60
C GLU A 321 -14.18 15.60 -23.66
N ALA A 322 -13.68 14.38 -23.84
CA ALA A 322 -14.06 13.23 -23.01
C ALA A 322 -13.74 13.47 -21.53
N ALA A 323 -12.54 13.96 -21.22
CA ALA A 323 -12.13 14.26 -19.85
C ALA A 323 -13.04 15.34 -19.21
N ARG A 324 -13.42 16.36 -19.97
CA ARG A 324 -14.38 17.39 -19.54
C ARG A 324 -15.73 16.77 -19.19
N ASP A 325 -16.23 15.87 -20.03
CA ASP A 325 -17.56 15.29 -19.82
C ASP A 325 -17.57 14.26 -18.70
N VAL A 326 -16.47 13.52 -18.48
CA VAL A 326 -16.28 12.70 -17.27
C VAL A 326 -16.33 13.59 -16.02
N GLN A 327 -15.57 14.69 -15.99
CA GLN A 327 -15.57 15.62 -14.85
C GLN A 327 -16.93 16.29 -14.67
N ASN A 328 -17.60 16.71 -15.74
CA ASN A 328 -18.94 17.31 -15.70
C ASN A 328 -19.97 16.35 -15.09
N ALA A 329 -19.90 15.04 -15.41
CA ALA A 329 -20.79 14.05 -14.84
C ALA A 329 -20.57 13.86 -13.33
N LEU A 330 -19.29 13.89 -12.88
CA LEU A 330 -18.97 13.90 -11.45
C LEU A 330 -19.54 15.15 -10.77
N LEU A 331 -19.26 16.34 -11.32
CA LEU A 331 -19.69 17.60 -10.71
C LEU A 331 -21.22 17.82 -10.78
N ALA A 332 -21.89 17.26 -11.77
CA ALA A 332 -23.37 17.25 -11.81
C ALA A 332 -23.96 16.45 -10.65
N ALA A 333 -23.32 15.36 -10.25
CA ALA A 333 -23.74 14.57 -9.08
C ALA A 333 -23.24 15.17 -7.76
N HIS A 334 -22.01 15.70 -7.73
CA HIS A 334 -21.29 16.18 -6.55
C HIS A 334 -20.59 17.51 -6.84
N PRO A 335 -21.28 18.67 -6.74
CA PRO A 335 -20.77 19.96 -7.23
C PRO A 335 -19.44 20.44 -6.62
N ASN A 336 -19.11 19.97 -5.43
CA ASN A 336 -17.89 20.36 -4.70
C ASN A 336 -16.83 19.23 -4.69
N ALA A 337 -17.01 18.19 -5.50
CA ALA A 337 -16.08 17.08 -5.55
C ALA A 337 -14.80 17.44 -6.31
N SER A 338 -13.72 16.75 -5.97
CA SER A 338 -12.49 16.74 -6.74
C SER A 338 -12.23 15.34 -7.30
N TRP A 339 -11.82 15.31 -8.55
CA TRP A 339 -11.32 14.11 -9.19
C TRP A 339 -9.88 13.86 -8.74
N MET A 340 -9.61 12.70 -8.17
CA MET A 340 -8.27 12.19 -7.92
C MET A 340 -7.79 11.38 -9.12
N MET A 341 -6.52 11.55 -9.49
CA MET A 341 -5.89 10.86 -10.60
C MET A 341 -4.47 10.45 -10.23
N LEU A 342 -4.05 9.26 -10.63
CA LEU A 342 -2.68 8.81 -10.40
C LEU A 342 -1.72 9.36 -11.46
N ALA A 343 -0.54 9.76 -11.03
CA ALA A 343 0.61 9.92 -11.91
C ALA A 343 1.36 8.59 -11.97
N TRP A 344 0.97 7.76 -12.92
CA TRP A 344 1.51 6.42 -13.12
C TRP A 344 1.78 6.16 -14.61
N GLN A 345 2.99 5.73 -14.97
CA GLN A 345 3.42 5.54 -16.36
C GLN A 345 3.24 6.81 -17.21
N GLY A 346 2.36 6.76 -18.22
CA GLY A 346 2.04 7.90 -19.10
C GLY A 346 0.89 8.78 -18.60
N ASN A 347 0.29 8.45 -17.45
CA ASN A 347 -0.78 9.25 -16.84
C ASN A 347 -0.23 10.24 -15.79
N PRO A 348 -0.92 11.39 -15.56
CA PRO A 348 -1.99 11.91 -16.41
C PRO A 348 -1.46 12.35 -17.77
N ARG A 349 -2.19 12.00 -18.83
CA ARG A 349 -1.89 12.48 -20.18
C ARG A 349 -2.05 14.01 -20.26
N GLU A 350 -1.18 14.67 -21.02
CA GLU A 350 -1.27 16.12 -21.18
C GLU A 350 -2.60 16.57 -21.78
N ASP A 351 -3.09 15.86 -22.81
CA ASP A 351 -4.35 16.17 -23.48
C ASP A 351 -5.57 15.95 -22.56
N LEU A 352 -5.49 15.01 -21.60
CA LEU A 352 -6.51 14.85 -20.57
C LEU A 352 -6.56 16.05 -19.63
N LEU A 353 -5.38 16.54 -19.20
CA LEU A 353 -5.27 17.73 -18.35
C LEU A 353 -5.73 19.03 -19.04
N ASP A 354 -5.74 19.09 -20.37
CA ASP A 354 -6.29 20.20 -21.12
C ASP A 354 -7.83 20.26 -21.06
N GLY A 355 -8.48 19.14 -20.83
CA GLY A 355 -9.94 19.05 -20.76
C GLY A 355 -10.57 19.37 -19.42
N VAL A 356 -9.82 19.27 -18.32
CA VAL A 356 -10.37 19.33 -16.96
C VAL A 356 -10.20 20.68 -16.26
N ASP A 357 -11.14 21.02 -15.40
CA ASP A 357 -11.00 22.14 -14.47
C ASP A 357 -10.11 21.70 -13.29
N ARG A 358 -8.91 22.27 -13.22
CA ARG A 358 -7.88 21.91 -12.20
C ARG A 358 -8.25 22.29 -10.78
N ARG A 359 -9.26 23.17 -10.58
CA ARG A 359 -9.80 23.48 -9.25
C ARG A 359 -10.54 22.28 -8.62
N HIS A 360 -10.97 21.35 -9.47
CA HIS A 360 -11.66 20.12 -9.10
C HIS A 360 -10.83 18.87 -9.47
N LEU A 361 -9.52 19.02 -9.45
CA LEU A 361 -8.59 17.94 -9.74
C LEU A 361 -7.43 17.99 -8.73
N PHE A 362 -6.93 16.85 -8.30
CA PHE A 362 -5.59 16.72 -7.79
C PHE A 362 -4.96 15.38 -8.14
N ILE A 363 -3.64 15.36 -8.21
CA ILE A 363 -2.87 14.25 -8.72
C ILE A 363 -2.12 13.60 -7.56
N ILE A 364 -2.14 12.28 -7.47
CA ILE A 364 -1.26 11.54 -6.58
C ILE A 364 -0.03 11.16 -7.40
N ASP A 365 1.10 11.79 -7.13
CA ASP A 365 2.38 11.44 -7.73
C ASP A 365 3.03 10.31 -6.92
N ILE A 366 2.99 9.10 -7.46
CA ILE A 366 3.37 7.88 -6.77
C ILE A 366 4.78 7.39 -7.09
N ASP A 367 5.55 8.14 -7.86
CA ASP A 367 6.88 7.76 -8.32
C ASP A 367 8.02 8.29 -7.44
N HIS A 368 7.72 8.92 -6.30
CA HIS A 368 8.74 9.59 -5.50
C HIS A 368 9.66 8.66 -4.70
N ASP A 369 9.33 7.41 -4.57
CA ASP A 369 10.17 6.42 -3.89
C ASP A 369 11.35 5.95 -4.76
N HIS A 370 11.27 6.09 -6.10
CA HIS A 370 12.30 5.59 -7.01
C HIS A 370 12.69 6.50 -8.19
N VAL A 371 11.88 7.51 -8.55
CA VAL A 371 12.20 8.42 -9.67
C VAL A 371 12.51 9.83 -9.18
N PRO A 372 13.76 10.34 -9.36
CA PRO A 372 14.13 11.69 -8.93
C PRO A 372 13.67 12.74 -9.94
N ARG A 373 12.40 13.11 -9.93
CA ARG A 373 11.84 14.19 -10.76
C ARG A 373 11.39 15.34 -9.88
N ASP A 374 11.94 16.53 -10.09
CA ASP A 374 11.70 17.70 -9.25
C ASP A 374 10.75 18.73 -9.91
N ASP A 375 10.48 18.63 -11.20
CA ASP A 375 9.70 19.57 -11.99
C ASP A 375 8.27 19.07 -12.33
N ARG A 376 7.69 18.29 -11.44
CA ARG A 376 6.34 17.71 -11.61
C ARG A 376 5.24 18.73 -11.85
N GLU A 377 5.45 20.00 -11.45
CA GLU A 377 4.53 21.10 -11.77
C GLU A 377 4.32 21.28 -13.27
N LYS A 378 5.38 21.11 -14.07
CA LYS A 378 5.31 21.17 -15.54
C LYS A 378 4.49 20.02 -16.09
N ASP A 379 4.75 18.81 -15.60
CA ASP A 379 4.05 17.60 -16.03
C ASP A 379 2.54 17.69 -15.71
N PHE A 380 2.21 18.28 -14.56
CA PHE A 380 0.83 18.43 -14.11
C PHE A 380 0.16 19.74 -14.50
N ARG A 381 0.86 20.59 -15.27
CA ARG A 381 0.34 21.87 -15.77
C ARG A 381 -0.25 22.76 -14.66
N GLY A 382 0.39 22.76 -13.49
CA GLY A 382 -0.02 23.53 -12.33
C GLY A 382 -1.20 22.94 -11.55
N ALA A 383 -1.62 21.70 -11.81
CA ALA A 383 -2.59 21.02 -10.97
C ALA A 383 -2.03 20.73 -9.58
N PRO A 384 -2.84 20.80 -8.51
CA PRO A 384 -2.43 20.37 -7.19
C PRO A 384 -2.02 18.90 -7.18
N PHE A 385 -0.98 18.55 -6.40
CA PHE A 385 -0.53 17.16 -6.31
C PHE A 385 -0.12 16.74 -4.90
N LEU A 386 -0.12 15.42 -4.65
CA LEU A 386 0.39 14.79 -3.46
C LEU A 386 1.71 14.09 -3.75
N PHE A 387 2.66 14.21 -2.83
CA PHE A 387 3.92 13.49 -2.87
C PHE A 387 3.71 12.07 -2.32
N GLY A 388 3.89 11.05 -3.14
CA GLY A 388 3.65 9.66 -2.77
C GLY A 388 4.69 8.68 -3.29
N GLY A 389 4.58 7.43 -2.86
CA GLY A 389 5.39 6.31 -3.31
C GLY A 389 4.73 4.97 -3.03
N ILE A 390 5.08 3.95 -3.83
CA ILE A 390 4.65 2.56 -3.68
C ILE A 390 5.85 1.75 -3.23
N TRP A 391 5.95 1.43 -1.96
CA TRP A 391 7.11 0.67 -1.45
C TRP A 391 6.98 -0.84 -1.64
N GLU A 392 5.75 -1.35 -1.76
CA GLU A 392 5.44 -2.77 -1.76
C GLU A 392 4.62 -3.15 -3.00
N PHE A 393 5.25 -3.10 -4.16
CA PHE A 393 4.65 -3.58 -5.40
C PHE A 393 4.14 -5.01 -5.26
N GLY A 394 2.93 -5.29 -5.75
CA GLY A 394 2.28 -6.59 -5.58
C GLY A 394 1.94 -6.90 -4.11
N GLY A 395 1.99 -5.90 -3.22
CA GLY A 395 1.88 -6.09 -1.79
C GLY A 395 2.91 -7.07 -1.23
N ARG A 396 4.09 -7.19 -1.85
CA ARG A 396 5.13 -8.17 -1.51
C ARG A 396 5.67 -7.96 -0.11
N THR A 397 6.22 -9.01 0.48
CA THR A 397 6.91 -8.90 1.76
C THR A 397 8.22 -8.14 1.59
N THR A 398 8.33 -6.93 2.13
CA THR A 398 9.47 -6.05 1.92
C THR A 398 10.09 -5.56 3.22
N LEU A 399 11.41 -5.34 3.18
CA LEU A 399 12.17 -4.62 4.19
C LEU A 399 13.14 -3.71 3.46
N GLY A 400 12.88 -2.41 3.52
CA GLY A 400 13.75 -1.43 2.89
C GLY A 400 12.98 -0.31 2.19
N ALA A 401 13.67 0.76 1.87
CA ALA A 401 13.21 1.91 1.11
C ALA A 401 14.38 2.83 0.77
N ASN A 402 14.15 3.88 -0.01
CA ASN A 402 15.11 4.96 -0.20
C ASN A 402 14.75 6.14 0.72
N ILE A 403 15.10 6.03 2.00
CA ILE A 403 14.67 6.98 3.04
C ILE A 403 15.23 8.38 2.79
N ASP A 404 16.51 8.52 2.46
CA ASP A 404 17.11 9.83 2.25
C ASP A 404 16.49 10.54 1.04
N ASN A 405 16.25 9.83 -0.06
CA ASN A 405 15.57 10.37 -1.22
C ASN A 405 14.16 10.85 -0.87
N ILE A 406 13.38 10.03 -0.17
CA ILE A 406 11.99 10.37 0.21
C ILE A 406 11.99 11.60 1.13
N THR A 407 12.84 11.61 2.19
CA THR A 407 12.84 12.69 3.18
C THR A 407 13.33 14.01 2.61
N ASP A 408 14.42 14.00 1.88
CA ASP A 408 15.03 15.22 1.31
C ASP A 408 14.18 15.83 0.18
N ARG A 409 13.60 14.97 -0.67
CA ARG A 409 12.75 15.45 -1.77
C ARG A 409 11.42 16.02 -1.28
N LEU A 410 10.75 15.32 -0.38
CA LEU A 410 9.50 15.83 0.20
C LEU A 410 9.69 17.23 0.75
N GLN A 411 10.77 17.46 1.48
CA GLN A 411 11.05 18.76 2.08
C GLN A 411 11.48 19.82 1.06
N ARG A 412 12.25 19.42 0.06
CA ARG A 412 12.65 20.33 -1.02
C ARG A 412 11.43 20.78 -1.80
N LEU A 413 10.61 19.86 -2.29
CA LEU A 413 9.41 20.14 -3.05
C LEU A 413 8.39 20.94 -2.24
N GLY A 414 8.19 20.62 -0.97
CA GLY A 414 7.29 21.37 -0.10
C GLY A 414 7.69 22.83 0.12
N ARG A 415 8.98 23.19 -0.09
CA ARG A 415 9.45 24.59 -0.05
C ARG A 415 9.48 25.29 -1.40
N THR A 416 9.64 24.53 -2.48
CA THR A 416 9.89 25.10 -3.82
C THR A 416 8.69 25.02 -4.74
N ASN A 417 7.71 24.15 -4.45
CA ASN A 417 6.55 23.94 -5.31
C ASN A 417 5.24 24.22 -4.56
N GLY A 418 4.59 25.33 -4.88
CA GLY A 418 3.33 25.77 -4.26
C GLY A 418 2.11 24.90 -4.61
N ASN A 419 2.21 24.00 -5.61
CA ASN A 419 1.13 23.11 -6.00
C ASN A 419 1.18 21.76 -5.27
N MET A 420 2.21 21.48 -4.48
CA MET A 420 2.26 20.32 -3.62
C MET A 420 1.38 20.55 -2.38
N VAL A 421 0.22 19.87 -2.32
CA VAL A 421 -0.80 20.09 -1.28
C VAL A 421 -0.87 18.98 -0.24
N GLY A 422 -0.09 17.90 -0.39
CA GLY A 422 -0.17 16.77 0.53
C GLY A 422 0.87 15.68 0.32
N THR A 423 0.71 14.64 1.13
CA THR A 423 1.47 13.40 1.06
C THR A 423 0.55 12.20 0.84
N ALA A 424 1.07 11.13 0.23
CA ALA A 424 0.34 9.89 0.02
C ALA A 424 1.19 8.67 0.40
N VAL A 425 0.72 7.89 1.39
CA VAL A 425 1.21 6.55 1.67
C VAL A 425 0.47 5.60 0.72
N PHE A 426 1.04 5.40 -0.46
CA PHE A 426 0.37 4.72 -1.56
C PHE A 426 0.74 3.24 -1.66
N THR A 427 0.86 2.59 -0.52
CA THR A 427 1.31 1.19 -0.41
C THR A 427 0.25 0.19 -0.87
N GLU A 428 0.69 -0.92 -1.48
CA GLU A 428 -0.12 -2.10 -1.81
C GLU A 428 -0.10 -3.16 -0.69
N GLY A 429 0.79 -2.99 0.30
CA GLY A 429 0.96 -3.87 1.45
C GLY A 429 0.93 -3.14 2.80
N MET A 430 -0.04 -3.45 3.66
CA MET A 430 -0.11 -2.90 5.02
C MET A 430 0.59 -3.76 6.07
N ASP A 431 0.81 -5.03 5.78
CA ASP A 431 1.39 -6.01 6.71
C ASP A 431 2.92 -6.06 6.66
N THR A 432 3.56 -5.06 6.07
CA THR A 432 5.00 -5.02 5.82
C THR A 432 5.56 -3.61 6.08
N ASN A 433 6.88 -3.49 6.17
CA ASN A 433 7.66 -2.24 6.24
C ASN A 433 7.14 -1.15 7.23
N PRO A 434 6.92 -1.48 8.52
CA PRO A 434 6.36 -0.53 9.50
C PRO A 434 7.26 0.69 9.75
N PHE A 435 8.56 0.59 9.46
CA PHE A 435 9.51 1.69 9.61
C PHE A 435 9.25 2.81 8.59
N ALA A 436 9.14 2.45 7.31
CA ALA A 436 8.88 3.42 6.24
C ALA A 436 7.50 4.08 6.43
N PHE A 437 6.48 3.29 6.76
CA PHE A 437 5.13 3.80 7.08
C PHE A 437 5.15 4.82 8.22
N ASP A 438 5.80 4.49 9.34
CA ASP A 438 5.83 5.35 10.54
C ASP A 438 6.60 6.66 10.30
N LEU A 439 7.71 6.60 9.58
CA LEU A 439 8.50 7.79 9.23
C LEU A 439 7.75 8.69 8.25
N PHE A 440 7.22 8.12 7.16
CA PHE A 440 6.60 8.88 6.09
C PHE A 440 5.32 9.60 6.54
N THR A 441 4.47 8.93 7.30
CA THR A 441 3.25 9.55 7.85
C THR A 441 3.57 10.69 8.84
N GLU A 442 4.67 10.57 9.58
CA GLU A 442 5.11 11.61 10.52
C GLU A 442 5.65 12.86 9.81
N MET A 443 6.22 12.72 8.62
CA MET A 443 6.82 13.84 7.89
C MET A 443 5.81 14.92 7.52
N ALA A 444 4.55 14.59 7.31
CA ALA A 444 3.48 15.53 7.05
C ALA A 444 3.21 16.53 8.21
N TRP A 445 3.78 16.25 9.40
CA TRP A 445 3.66 17.05 10.62
C TRP A 445 5.00 17.66 11.08
N ARG A 446 6.03 17.57 10.22
CA ARG A 446 7.35 18.11 10.52
C ARG A 446 7.72 19.21 9.54
N GLY A 447 7.66 20.44 9.99
CA GLY A 447 8.12 21.60 9.23
C GLY A 447 9.65 21.72 9.06
N GLN A 448 10.42 20.75 9.61
CA GLN A 448 11.88 20.73 9.57
C GLN A 448 12.40 19.36 9.10
N PRO A 449 13.61 19.32 8.50
CA PRO A 449 14.25 18.07 8.09
C PRO A 449 14.31 17.01 9.16
N VAL A 450 14.05 15.75 8.75
CA VAL A 450 14.22 14.58 9.62
C VAL A 450 15.61 14.01 9.41
N HIS A 451 16.43 14.04 10.45
CA HIS A 451 17.70 13.32 10.45
C HIS A 451 17.47 11.85 10.79
N ALA A 452 17.47 10.97 9.77
CA ALA A 452 17.13 9.56 9.92
C ALA A 452 17.90 8.84 11.04
N ALA A 453 19.19 9.15 11.21
CA ALA A 453 20.01 8.55 12.27
C ALA A 453 19.54 8.92 13.69
N GLN A 454 19.05 10.15 13.92
CA GLN A 454 18.50 10.57 15.21
C GLN A 454 17.09 10.00 15.41
N TRP A 455 16.26 10.05 14.37
CA TRP A 455 14.89 9.53 14.40
C TRP A 455 14.87 8.03 14.73
N VAL A 456 15.82 7.26 14.16
CA VAL A 456 15.98 5.83 14.43
C VAL A 456 16.28 5.53 15.91
N ALA A 457 17.04 6.36 16.60
CA ALA A 457 17.28 6.15 18.03
C ALA A 457 15.99 6.26 18.86
N ASP A 458 15.11 7.21 18.50
CA ASP A 458 13.79 7.32 19.12
C ASP A 458 12.84 6.19 18.67
N TYR A 459 12.93 5.76 17.41
CA TYR A 459 12.18 4.61 16.90
C TYR A 459 12.53 3.33 17.68
N VAL A 460 13.79 2.99 17.85
CA VAL A 460 14.24 1.83 18.64
C VAL A 460 13.71 1.87 20.07
N ARG A 461 13.77 3.04 20.72
CA ARG A 461 13.26 3.19 22.10
C ARG A 461 11.78 2.89 22.24
N ARG A 462 10.96 3.45 21.32
CA ARG A 462 9.50 3.21 21.37
C ARG A 462 9.13 1.82 20.91
N ARG A 463 9.81 1.30 19.89
CA ARG A 463 9.52 0.00 19.30
C ARG A 463 9.85 -1.17 20.21
N TYR A 464 10.95 -1.09 20.97
CA TYR A 464 11.37 -2.17 21.88
C TYR A 464 11.20 -1.82 23.37
N GLY A 465 11.03 -0.56 23.69
CA GLY A 465 10.69 -0.09 25.04
C GLY A 465 11.83 0.47 25.86
N ALA A 466 13.05 0.32 25.41
CA ALA A 466 14.23 0.92 26.02
C ALA A 466 15.27 1.25 24.94
N ALA A 467 16.23 2.08 25.31
CA ALA A 467 17.46 2.23 24.53
C ALA A 467 18.27 0.94 24.66
N ASP A 468 18.51 0.27 23.57
CA ASP A 468 19.35 -0.92 23.49
C ASP A 468 20.41 -0.70 22.42
N SER A 469 21.68 -0.88 22.78
CA SER A 469 22.80 -0.59 21.87
C SER A 469 22.85 -1.55 20.69
N HIS A 470 22.46 -2.81 20.89
CA HIS A 470 22.43 -3.82 19.83
C HIS A 470 21.26 -3.58 18.89
N ALA A 471 20.08 -3.27 19.40
CA ALA A 471 18.95 -2.87 18.57
C ALA A 471 19.30 -1.64 17.72
N LEU A 472 19.90 -0.62 18.31
CA LEU A 472 20.33 0.57 17.58
C LEU A 472 21.42 0.24 16.54
N ALA A 473 22.36 -0.67 16.85
CA ALA A 473 23.37 -1.12 15.89
C ALA A 473 22.73 -1.86 14.70
N ALA A 474 21.76 -2.75 14.94
CA ALA A 474 21.01 -3.41 13.89
C ALA A 474 20.32 -2.40 12.96
N TRP A 475 19.59 -1.43 13.52
CA TRP A 475 18.88 -0.42 12.74
C TRP A 475 19.83 0.54 12.00
N LYS A 476 21.02 0.82 12.50
CA LYS A 476 22.05 1.57 11.75
C LYS A 476 22.54 0.78 10.53
N VAL A 477 22.70 -0.54 10.65
CA VAL A 477 23.01 -1.40 9.51
C VAL A 477 21.88 -1.35 8.49
N LEU A 478 20.61 -1.46 8.91
CA LEU A 478 19.47 -1.38 8.00
C LEU A 478 19.40 -0.03 7.29
N LEU A 479 19.64 1.09 8.01
CA LEU A 479 19.65 2.43 7.42
C LEU A 479 20.76 2.62 6.38
N SER A 480 21.93 2.00 6.57
CA SER A 480 23.03 2.10 5.61
C SER A 480 22.99 1.07 4.50
N THR A 481 22.00 0.17 4.50
CA THR A 481 21.83 -0.91 3.52
C THR A 481 20.43 -0.89 2.92
N ALA A 482 19.50 -1.70 3.41
CA ALA A 482 18.17 -1.88 2.84
C ALA A 482 17.32 -0.60 2.78
N TYR A 483 17.57 0.38 3.67
CA TYR A 483 16.90 1.69 3.66
C TYR A 483 17.71 2.80 2.94
N ALA A 484 18.84 2.46 2.35
CA ALA A 484 19.66 3.33 1.50
C ALA A 484 19.76 2.77 0.06
N ILE A 485 18.63 2.35 -0.48
CA ILE A 485 18.55 1.80 -1.85
C ILE A 485 18.98 2.86 -2.85
N ARG A 486 19.90 2.49 -3.76
CA ARG A 486 20.36 3.37 -4.84
C ARG A 486 19.32 3.43 -5.95
N ILE A 487 19.07 4.65 -6.45
CA ILE A 487 18.11 4.94 -7.53
C ILE A 487 18.77 5.46 -8.80
N ASP A 488 20.03 5.83 -8.73
CA ASP A 488 20.82 6.43 -9.81
C ASP A 488 21.04 5.48 -10.99
N ASP A 489 21.00 4.15 -10.75
CA ASP A 489 21.17 3.11 -11.78
C ASP A 489 19.82 2.53 -12.26
N VAL A 490 18.70 3.08 -11.83
CA VAL A 490 17.37 2.51 -12.13
C VAL A 490 16.94 2.86 -13.55
N LYS A 491 16.84 1.85 -14.39
CA LYS A 491 16.12 1.96 -15.66
C LYS A 491 14.63 2.06 -15.34
N PHE A 492 14.02 3.14 -15.75
CA PHE A 492 12.66 3.58 -15.41
C PHE A 492 11.55 2.50 -15.44
N ASN A 493 11.69 1.46 -16.24
CA ASN A 493 10.62 0.48 -16.49
C ASN A 493 10.85 -0.91 -15.89
N SER A 494 11.97 -1.18 -15.22
CA SER A 494 12.30 -2.56 -14.81
C SER A 494 12.61 -2.75 -13.34
N GLU A 495 12.71 -1.68 -12.54
CA GLU A 495 13.19 -1.79 -11.16
C GLU A 495 12.45 -0.85 -10.22
N ARG A 496 11.13 -1.04 -10.09
CA ARG A 496 10.26 -0.19 -9.27
C ARG A 496 10.18 -0.61 -7.81
N ASP A 497 10.49 -1.88 -7.53
CA ASP A 497 10.42 -2.40 -6.18
C ASP A 497 11.52 -1.82 -5.29
N ALA A 498 11.15 -1.24 -4.17
CA ALA A 498 12.10 -0.66 -3.23
C ALA A 498 12.94 -1.72 -2.52
N ALA A 499 12.41 -2.93 -2.34
CA ALA A 499 13.07 -4.01 -1.64
C ALA A 499 13.57 -5.11 -2.58
N GLN A 500 14.60 -5.81 -2.13
CA GLN A 500 15.18 -6.92 -2.84
C GLN A 500 14.40 -8.20 -2.57
N GLU A 501 13.78 -8.77 -3.60
CA GLU A 501 13.05 -10.03 -3.50
C GLU A 501 13.94 -11.25 -3.24
N SER A 502 13.37 -12.28 -2.62
CA SER A 502 13.96 -13.58 -2.46
C SER A 502 13.89 -14.39 -3.77
N LEU A 503 15.01 -14.91 -4.25
CA LEU A 503 15.00 -15.85 -5.38
C LEU A 503 14.39 -17.21 -5.02
N PHE A 504 14.15 -17.49 -3.73
CA PHE A 504 13.38 -18.67 -3.34
C PHE A 504 11.95 -18.63 -3.89
N ASN A 505 11.38 -17.43 -4.09
CA ASN A 505 10.02 -17.23 -4.60
C ASN A 505 9.95 -17.29 -6.13
N ALA A 506 11.09 -17.18 -6.81
CA ALA A 506 11.16 -17.14 -8.28
C ALA A 506 10.70 -18.45 -8.93
N GLN A 507 10.16 -18.35 -10.16
CA GLN A 507 10.05 -19.49 -11.04
C GLN A 507 11.45 -20.03 -11.34
N PRO A 508 11.72 -21.33 -11.10
CA PRO A 508 13.08 -21.84 -11.09
C PRO A 508 13.79 -21.75 -12.45
N SER A 509 14.97 -21.15 -12.42
CA SER A 509 15.97 -21.15 -13.48
C SER A 509 17.34 -20.90 -12.87
N LEU A 510 18.41 -21.48 -13.42
CA LEU A 510 19.79 -21.20 -12.99
C LEU A 510 20.25 -19.77 -13.31
N THR A 511 19.51 -19.06 -14.14
CA THR A 511 19.81 -17.69 -14.58
C THR A 511 18.83 -16.66 -14.06
N VAL A 512 17.84 -17.07 -13.26
CA VAL A 512 16.86 -16.13 -12.71
C VAL A 512 17.55 -15.14 -11.77
N ASN A 513 17.22 -13.85 -11.90
CA ASN A 513 17.83 -12.76 -11.15
C ASN A 513 16.76 -11.91 -10.40
N ARG A 514 15.47 -12.19 -10.61
CA ARG A 514 14.33 -11.57 -9.92
C ARG A 514 13.23 -12.60 -9.71
N ALA A 515 12.38 -12.43 -8.68
CA ALA A 515 11.31 -13.37 -8.41
C ALA A 515 10.09 -13.12 -9.31
N SER A 516 9.86 -11.87 -9.65
CA SER A 516 8.71 -11.45 -10.45
C SER A 516 9.10 -10.38 -11.48
N ASN A 517 8.25 -10.16 -12.45
CA ASN A 517 8.46 -9.08 -13.41
C ASN A 517 8.41 -7.72 -12.68
N TRP A 518 9.14 -6.73 -13.19
CA TRP A 518 9.33 -5.38 -12.62
C TRP A 518 9.99 -5.32 -11.23
N ALA A 519 10.53 -6.43 -10.74
CA ALA A 519 11.38 -6.44 -9.55
C ALA A 519 12.86 -6.13 -9.90
N PRO A 520 13.68 -5.69 -8.92
CA PRO A 520 15.10 -5.43 -9.13
C PRO A 520 15.86 -6.69 -9.55
N GLU A 521 16.55 -6.63 -10.69
CA GLU A 521 17.42 -7.69 -11.17
C GLU A 521 18.77 -7.71 -10.42
N ALA A 522 19.34 -6.53 -10.22
CA ALA A 522 20.58 -6.35 -9.51
C ALA A 522 20.39 -6.05 -8.03
N MET A 523 21.41 -6.33 -7.24
CA MET A 523 21.44 -5.96 -5.83
C MET A 523 21.58 -4.44 -5.68
N ARG A 524 20.63 -3.79 -5.04
CA ARG A 524 20.53 -2.32 -4.94
C ARG A 524 21.12 -1.75 -3.66
N TYR A 525 21.64 -2.60 -2.78
CA TYR A 525 22.30 -2.20 -1.54
C TYR A 525 23.42 -3.20 -1.15
N ASP A 526 24.21 -2.88 -0.14
CA ASP A 526 25.27 -3.77 0.37
C ASP A 526 24.67 -4.95 1.16
N ALA A 527 24.49 -6.09 0.47
CA ALA A 527 23.98 -7.31 1.07
C ALA A 527 24.94 -7.96 2.07
N GLU A 528 26.25 -7.80 1.91
CA GLU A 528 27.22 -8.32 2.87
C GLU A 528 27.19 -7.50 4.17
N GLY A 529 27.13 -6.17 4.08
CA GLY A 529 26.93 -5.30 5.22
C GLY A 529 25.62 -5.60 5.94
N PHE A 530 24.52 -5.86 5.21
CA PHE A 530 23.20 -6.20 5.78
C PHE A 530 23.26 -7.41 6.74
N LYS A 531 24.11 -8.40 6.47
CA LYS A 531 24.25 -9.60 7.33
C LYS A 531 24.60 -9.27 8.78
N GLN A 532 25.16 -8.09 9.06
CA GLN A 532 25.48 -7.67 10.42
C GLN A 532 24.26 -7.30 11.26
N ALA A 533 23.09 -7.08 10.64
CA ALA A 533 21.87 -6.74 11.36
C ALA A 533 21.36 -7.89 12.23
N LEU A 534 21.33 -9.12 11.70
CA LEU A 534 20.78 -10.28 12.42
C LEU A 534 21.55 -10.61 13.72
N PRO A 535 22.89 -10.71 13.75
CA PRO A 535 23.63 -10.92 14.98
C PRO A 535 23.38 -9.83 16.04
N GLN A 536 23.21 -8.60 15.63
CA GLN A 536 22.87 -7.51 16.54
C GLN A 536 21.47 -7.67 17.13
N MET A 537 20.46 -7.98 16.32
CA MET A 537 19.10 -8.24 16.80
C MET A 537 19.06 -9.41 17.81
N LEU A 538 19.83 -10.47 17.59
CA LEU A 538 19.91 -11.61 18.49
C LEU A 538 20.59 -11.27 19.84
N ARG A 539 21.34 -10.17 19.94
CA ARG A 539 21.97 -9.70 21.19
C ARG A 539 21.13 -8.69 21.96
N VAL A 540 20.01 -8.23 21.43
CA VAL A 540 19.06 -7.35 22.13
C VAL A 540 18.73 -7.94 23.50
N ALA A 541 18.58 -7.10 24.52
CA ALA A 541 18.32 -7.53 25.90
C ALA A 541 17.08 -8.43 25.99
N ARG A 542 17.16 -9.49 26.79
CA ARG A 542 16.16 -10.57 26.85
C ARG A 542 14.76 -10.06 27.17
N GLU A 543 14.64 -9.11 28.06
CA GLU A 543 13.38 -8.49 28.50
C GLU A 543 12.66 -7.72 27.38
N LEU A 544 13.37 -7.28 26.33
CA LEU A 544 12.80 -6.56 25.19
C LEU A 544 12.31 -7.51 24.10
N ARG A 545 12.79 -8.75 24.08
CA ARG A 545 12.49 -9.74 23.02
C ARG A 545 11.06 -10.27 23.04
N MET A 546 10.33 -10.08 24.15
CA MET A 546 8.96 -10.53 24.29
C MET A 546 7.93 -9.61 23.61
N SER A 547 8.34 -8.42 23.14
CA SER A 547 7.43 -7.50 22.45
C SER A 547 7.07 -8.04 21.05
N GLU A 548 5.81 -7.90 20.67
CA GLU A 548 5.32 -8.27 19.33
C GLU A 548 6.12 -7.58 18.23
N THR A 549 6.48 -6.32 18.44
CA THR A 549 7.28 -5.50 17.53
C THR A 549 8.69 -6.03 17.33
N TYR A 550 9.37 -6.49 18.40
CA TYR A 550 10.67 -7.15 18.27
C TYR A 550 10.56 -8.48 17.52
N GLN A 551 9.54 -9.28 17.83
CA GLN A 551 9.31 -10.58 17.17
C GLN A 551 9.10 -10.40 15.67
N TYR A 552 8.32 -9.39 15.28
CA TYR A 552 8.14 -9.06 13.87
C TYR A 552 9.47 -8.68 13.20
N ASP A 553 10.20 -7.72 13.76
CA ASP A 553 11.46 -7.22 13.17
C ASP A 553 12.53 -8.31 13.09
N LEU A 554 12.61 -9.18 14.10
CA LEU A 554 13.54 -10.31 14.08
C LEU A 554 13.25 -11.28 12.92
N VAL A 555 11.96 -11.62 12.73
CA VAL A 555 11.53 -12.49 11.62
C VAL A 555 11.84 -11.82 10.29
N ASP A 556 11.52 -10.55 10.12
CA ASP A 556 11.70 -9.82 8.86
C ASP A 556 13.18 -9.64 8.49
N ILE A 557 14.05 -9.29 9.46
CA ILE A 557 15.50 -9.20 9.25
C ILE A 557 16.11 -10.57 8.91
N ALA A 558 15.71 -11.64 9.60
CA ALA A 558 16.21 -12.97 9.33
C ALA A 558 15.72 -13.51 7.97
N ARG A 559 14.46 -13.25 7.59
CA ARG A 559 13.90 -13.52 6.27
C ARG A 559 14.68 -12.81 5.17
N GLN A 560 14.93 -11.50 5.31
CA GLN A 560 15.69 -10.75 4.31
C GLN A 560 17.16 -11.22 4.23
N THR A 561 17.74 -11.66 5.34
CA THR A 561 19.08 -12.28 5.33
C THR A 561 19.10 -13.55 4.47
N LEU A 562 18.06 -14.40 4.56
CA LEU A 562 17.91 -15.59 3.72
C LEU A 562 17.62 -15.23 2.26
N ALA A 563 16.82 -14.19 2.01
CA ALA A 563 16.57 -13.67 0.66
C ALA A 563 17.87 -13.23 -0.04
N ASN A 564 18.72 -12.50 0.67
CA ASN A 564 20.03 -12.09 0.16
C ASN A 564 20.96 -13.29 -0.11
N GLU A 565 20.92 -14.31 0.77
CA GLU A 565 21.71 -15.54 0.60
C GLU A 565 21.29 -16.34 -0.64
N SER A 566 19.98 -16.33 -1.01
CA SER A 566 19.50 -16.99 -2.23
C SER A 566 20.21 -16.44 -3.48
N ARG A 567 20.39 -15.11 -3.57
CA ARG A 567 21.08 -14.45 -4.67
C ARG A 567 22.58 -14.78 -4.73
N ARG A 568 23.20 -15.03 -3.58
CA ARG A 568 24.61 -15.45 -3.50
C ARG A 568 24.81 -16.94 -3.85
N LEU A 569 23.84 -17.79 -3.52
CA LEU A 569 23.95 -19.24 -3.66
C LEU A 569 23.64 -19.71 -5.09
N LEU A 570 22.66 -19.11 -5.77
CA LEU A 570 22.22 -19.55 -7.10
C LEU A 570 23.34 -19.54 -8.16
N PRO A 571 24.20 -18.51 -8.26
CA PRO A 571 25.35 -18.53 -9.19
C PRO A 571 26.33 -19.66 -8.92
N GLN A 572 26.50 -20.11 -7.65
CA GLN A 572 27.36 -21.23 -7.29
C GLN A 572 26.76 -22.56 -7.74
N ILE A 573 25.42 -22.72 -7.60
CA ILE A 573 24.69 -23.88 -8.12
C ILE A 573 24.84 -23.95 -9.63
N LYS A 574 24.70 -22.79 -10.32
CA LYS A 574 24.89 -22.70 -11.77
C LYS A 574 26.29 -23.11 -12.18
N ALA A 575 27.31 -22.57 -11.52
CA ALA A 575 28.72 -22.90 -11.84
C ALA A 575 29.02 -24.39 -11.66
N ALA A 576 28.48 -25.03 -10.61
CA ALA A 576 28.63 -26.46 -10.39
C ALA A 576 27.93 -27.28 -11.49
N TYR A 577 26.75 -26.87 -11.92
CA TYR A 577 26.00 -27.50 -13.01
C TYR A 577 26.73 -27.36 -14.35
N ASP A 578 27.13 -26.13 -14.73
CA ASP A 578 27.83 -25.87 -15.99
C ASP A 578 29.18 -26.59 -16.07
N GLY A 579 29.86 -26.74 -14.93
CA GLY A 579 31.12 -27.50 -14.82
C GLY A 579 30.94 -29.01 -14.76
N GLY A 580 29.75 -29.54 -14.76
CA GLY A 580 29.46 -30.99 -14.61
C GLY A 580 29.83 -31.56 -13.22
N ASP A 581 30.13 -30.70 -12.24
CA ASP A 581 30.44 -31.11 -10.87
C ASP A 581 29.17 -31.49 -10.09
N ARG A 582 28.69 -32.68 -10.35
CA ARG A 582 27.48 -33.21 -9.74
C ARG A 582 27.56 -33.24 -8.21
N ARG A 583 28.74 -33.52 -7.62
CA ARG A 583 28.89 -33.57 -6.16
C ARG A 583 28.66 -32.21 -5.51
N SER A 584 29.28 -31.17 -6.05
CA SER A 584 29.03 -29.78 -5.60
C SER A 584 27.62 -29.35 -5.89
N PHE A 585 27.05 -29.68 -7.05
CA PHE A 585 25.65 -29.40 -7.39
C PHE A 585 24.68 -30.00 -6.36
N GLU A 586 24.78 -31.30 -6.05
CA GLU A 586 23.95 -31.96 -5.04
C GLU A 586 24.11 -31.33 -3.63
N SER A 587 25.31 -30.93 -3.25
CA SER A 587 25.57 -30.28 -1.97
C SER A 587 24.90 -28.91 -1.87
N LEU A 588 25.07 -28.09 -2.92
CA LEU A 588 24.54 -26.71 -2.98
C LEU A 588 23.02 -26.68 -3.10
N THR A 589 22.42 -27.58 -3.89
CA THR A 589 20.96 -27.70 -4.03
C THR A 589 20.28 -28.21 -2.75
N ARG A 590 20.92 -29.14 -2.02
CA ARG A 590 20.46 -29.52 -0.65
C ARG A 590 20.52 -28.35 0.31
N ARG A 591 21.58 -27.53 0.26
CA ARG A 591 21.69 -26.31 1.06
C ARG A 591 20.57 -25.32 0.70
N TRP A 592 20.31 -25.09 -0.58
CA TRP A 592 19.19 -24.23 -1.03
C TRP A 592 17.85 -24.66 -0.43
N LEU A 593 17.48 -25.92 -0.60
CA LEU A 593 16.22 -26.45 -0.08
C LEU A 593 16.16 -26.43 1.46
N HIS A 594 17.29 -26.63 2.15
CA HIS A 594 17.37 -26.53 3.60
C HIS A 594 17.14 -25.06 4.08
N LEU A 595 17.69 -24.07 3.38
CA LEU A 595 17.44 -22.67 3.71
C LEU A 595 15.97 -22.29 3.49
N MET A 596 15.32 -22.83 2.47
CA MET A 596 13.86 -22.66 2.28
C MET A 596 13.05 -23.29 3.42
N ASP A 597 13.45 -24.49 3.91
CA ASP A 597 12.80 -25.11 5.07
C ASP A 597 12.97 -24.24 6.34
N MET A 598 14.15 -23.65 6.53
CA MET A 598 14.39 -22.74 7.66
C MET A 598 13.58 -21.46 7.53
N GLN A 599 13.44 -20.92 6.32
CA GLN A 599 12.61 -19.74 6.05
C GLN A 599 11.14 -20.03 6.38
N ASP A 600 10.58 -21.13 5.90
CA ASP A 600 9.20 -21.53 6.20
C ASP A 600 8.95 -21.66 7.71
N GLN A 601 9.86 -22.34 8.43
CA GLN A 601 9.79 -22.45 9.89
C GLN A 601 9.86 -21.10 10.60
N LEU A 602 10.72 -20.19 10.12
CA LEU A 602 10.84 -18.83 10.68
C LEU A 602 9.54 -18.03 10.48
N LEU A 603 9.03 -18.03 9.28
CA LEU A 603 7.81 -17.31 8.90
C LEU A 603 6.59 -17.81 9.68
N ALA A 604 6.53 -19.13 9.95
CA ALA A 604 5.47 -19.75 10.75
C ALA A 604 5.37 -19.23 12.19
N THR A 605 6.41 -18.55 12.69
CA THR A 605 6.43 -18.01 14.06
C THR A 605 5.69 -16.69 14.23
N ASN A 606 5.26 -16.05 13.14
CA ASN A 606 4.64 -14.73 13.22
C ASN A 606 3.39 -14.65 12.33
N ARG A 607 2.30 -14.11 12.90
CA ARG A 607 0.97 -14.04 12.27
C ARG A 607 0.93 -13.27 10.94
N PHE A 608 1.87 -12.36 10.71
CA PHE A 608 1.92 -11.54 9.50
C PHE A 608 2.54 -12.26 8.29
N PHE A 609 3.06 -13.47 8.50
CA PHE A 609 3.74 -14.26 7.47
C PHE A 609 3.09 -15.63 7.25
N LEU A 610 1.75 -15.72 7.33
CA LEU A 610 1.02 -16.98 7.24
C LEU A 610 0.05 -17.00 6.05
N VAL A 611 0.26 -17.90 5.09
CA VAL A 611 -0.74 -18.13 4.02
C VAL A 611 -2.06 -18.67 4.58
N GLY A 612 -2.00 -19.35 5.72
CA GLY A 612 -3.18 -19.85 6.42
C GLY A 612 -4.11 -18.75 6.90
N ALA A 613 -3.57 -17.64 7.39
CA ALA A 613 -4.35 -16.47 7.81
C ALA A 613 -5.09 -15.81 6.61
N TRP A 614 -4.40 -15.68 5.46
CA TRP A 614 -4.99 -15.21 4.21
C TRP A 614 -6.17 -16.08 3.78
N LEU A 615 -5.98 -17.39 3.65
CA LEU A 615 -7.00 -18.33 3.20
C LEU A 615 -8.15 -18.54 4.22
N ALA A 616 -7.90 -18.39 5.52
CA ALA A 616 -8.95 -18.38 6.53
C ALA A 616 -9.88 -17.16 6.36
N GLY A 617 -9.31 -15.99 6.06
CA GLY A 617 -10.07 -14.80 5.68
C GLY A 617 -11.00 -15.04 4.50
N VAL A 618 -10.47 -15.61 3.42
CA VAL A 618 -11.23 -15.94 2.19
C VAL A 618 -12.47 -16.78 2.50
N ARG A 619 -12.29 -17.88 3.21
CA ARG A 619 -13.39 -18.82 3.52
C ARG A 619 -14.51 -18.19 4.36
N SER A 620 -14.20 -17.19 5.16
CA SER A 620 -15.22 -16.48 5.96
C SER A 620 -16.24 -15.71 5.11
N TRP A 621 -15.90 -15.38 3.87
CA TRP A 621 -16.75 -14.64 2.94
C TRP A 621 -17.69 -15.55 2.14
N ALA A 622 -17.35 -16.82 1.94
CA ALA A 622 -18.16 -17.78 1.20
C ALA A 622 -19.48 -18.10 1.92
N SER A 623 -20.52 -18.38 1.15
CA SER A 623 -21.83 -18.82 1.62
C SER A 623 -22.14 -20.27 1.25
N THR A 624 -21.41 -20.81 0.27
CA THR A 624 -21.52 -22.21 -0.21
C THR A 624 -20.13 -22.80 -0.44
N SER A 625 -20.03 -24.12 -0.57
CA SER A 625 -18.78 -24.82 -0.89
C SER A 625 -18.20 -24.38 -2.24
N ASP A 626 -19.06 -24.23 -3.26
CA ASP A 626 -18.64 -23.83 -4.60
C ASP A 626 -18.14 -22.40 -4.64
N GLU A 627 -18.78 -21.51 -3.87
CA GLU A 627 -18.29 -20.14 -3.68
C GLU A 627 -16.93 -20.14 -2.95
N ALA A 628 -16.77 -20.98 -1.92
CA ALA A 628 -15.50 -21.11 -1.21
C ALA A 628 -14.37 -21.56 -2.14
N ALA A 629 -14.64 -22.52 -3.02
CA ALA A 629 -13.66 -23.00 -4.00
C ALA A 629 -13.25 -21.90 -5.01
N ARG A 630 -14.22 -21.10 -5.51
CA ARG A 630 -13.93 -19.96 -6.41
C ARG A 630 -13.12 -18.87 -5.71
N LEU A 631 -13.49 -18.52 -4.48
CA LEU A 631 -12.76 -17.51 -3.72
C LEU A 631 -11.37 -17.99 -3.30
N ASP A 632 -11.21 -19.26 -2.93
CA ASP A 632 -9.88 -19.85 -2.67
C ASP A 632 -9.01 -19.82 -3.94
N TYR A 633 -9.58 -20.11 -5.12
CA TYR A 633 -8.87 -20.00 -6.41
C TYR A 633 -8.45 -18.57 -6.70
N ASP A 634 -9.36 -17.61 -6.60
CA ASP A 634 -9.10 -16.18 -6.79
C ASP A 634 -7.97 -15.69 -5.87
N ALA A 635 -8.06 -16.02 -4.58
CA ALA A 635 -7.07 -15.60 -3.58
C ALA A 635 -5.71 -16.29 -3.71
N ARG A 636 -5.65 -17.51 -4.25
CA ARG A 636 -4.40 -18.22 -4.48
C ARG A 636 -3.74 -17.81 -5.78
N SER A 637 -4.53 -17.58 -6.83
CA SER A 637 -4.01 -17.19 -8.14
C SER A 637 -3.27 -15.85 -8.08
N ILE A 638 -3.76 -14.86 -7.35
CA ILE A 638 -3.09 -13.55 -7.19
C ILE A 638 -1.68 -13.66 -6.60
N LEU A 639 -1.41 -14.71 -5.81
CA LEU A 639 -0.11 -14.96 -5.18
C LEU A 639 0.86 -15.77 -6.07
N THR A 640 0.35 -16.43 -7.12
CA THR A 640 1.09 -17.45 -7.90
C THR A 640 1.02 -17.22 -9.40
N THR A 641 0.00 -17.75 -10.07
CA THR A 641 -0.18 -17.60 -11.52
C THR A 641 -0.69 -16.21 -11.92
N TRP A 642 -1.25 -15.49 -10.99
CA TRP A 642 -1.95 -14.21 -11.14
C TRP A 642 -3.21 -14.27 -12.02
N GLY A 643 -3.33 -15.24 -12.90
CA GLY A 643 -4.44 -15.43 -13.82
C GLY A 643 -4.36 -16.75 -14.54
N ASP A 644 -4.90 -16.78 -15.75
CA ASP A 644 -4.76 -17.92 -16.64
C ASP A 644 -3.36 -18.03 -17.25
N ARG A 645 -3.12 -19.03 -18.09
CA ARG A 645 -1.81 -19.24 -18.74
C ARG A 645 -1.35 -18.04 -19.56
N LYS A 646 -2.27 -17.33 -20.21
CA LYS A 646 -1.94 -16.19 -21.04
C LYS A 646 -1.41 -15.02 -20.19
N ALA A 647 -2.04 -14.76 -19.05
CA ALA A 647 -1.59 -13.76 -18.10
C ALA A 647 -0.30 -14.20 -17.39
N SER A 648 -0.27 -15.44 -16.92
CA SER A 648 0.84 -15.99 -16.15
C SER A 648 2.15 -16.06 -16.94
N GLU A 649 2.12 -16.71 -18.11
CA GLU A 649 3.30 -16.97 -18.92
C GLU A 649 3.48 -15.96 -20.07
N GLY A 650 2.38 -15.61 -20.75
CA GLY A 650 2.42 -14.70 -21.89
C GLY A 650 2.72 -13.25 -21.51
N ALA A 651 2.21 -12.80 -20.37
CA ALA A 651 2.46 -11.46 -19.83
C ALA A 651 3.39 -11.44 -18.60
N GLU A 652 3.98 -12.59 -18.25
CA GLU A 652 4.94 -12.74 -17.15
C GLU A 652 4.41 -12.26 -15.79
N LEU A 653 3.09 -12.43 -15.53
CA LEU A 653 2.49 -12.06 -14.25
C LEU A 653 2.66 -13.14 -13.16
N HIS A 654 3.21 -14.33 -13.49
CA HIS A 654 3.49 -15.33 -12.48
C HIS A 654 4.35 -14.75 -11.35
N ASP A 655 4.02 -15.11 -10.12
CA ASP A 655 4.70 -14.67 -8.91
C ASP A 655 4.72 -13.14 -8.69
N TYR A 656 3.95 -12.34 -9.44
CA TYR A 656 3.94 -10.89 -9.27
C TYR A 656 3.52 -10.46 -7.86
N GLY A 657 2.50 -11.09 -7.30
CA GLY A 657 2.05 -10.88 -5.93
C GLY A 657 2.73 -11.82 -4.91
N ASN A 658 3.97 -12.26 -5.15
CA ASN A 658 4.66 -13.21 -4.29
C ASN A 658 4.80 -12.72 -2.83
N LYS A 659 4.74 -13.66 -1.89
CA LYS A 659 4.89 -13.38 -0.46
C LYS A 659 5.87 -14.35 0.18
N ASP A 660 6.70 -13.85 1.07
CA ASP A 660 7.45 -14.69 1.99
C ASP A 660 6.50 -15.13 3.13
N TRP A 661 5.68 -16.16 2.88
CA TRP A 661 4.73 -16.69 3.84
C TRP A 661 4.92 -18.20 4.09
N ALA A 662 4.82 -18.59 5.36
CA ALA A 662 4.83 -19.99 5.75
C ALA A 662 3.67 -20.75 5.08
N GLY A 663 3.94 -21.95 4.64
CA GLY A 663 3.06 -22.77 3.84
C GLY A 663 3.17 -22.50 2.34
N LEU A 664 3.18 -21.24 1.90
CA LEU A 664 3.45 -20.88 0.50
C LEU A 664 4.90 -21.21 0.13
N THR A 665 5.86 -20.82 0.99
CA THR A 665 7.28 -21.14 0.83
C THR A 665 7.52 -22.65 0.74
N HIS A 666 6.93 -23.45 1.63
CA HIS A 666 7.15 -24.90 1.65
C HIS A 666 6.44 -25.63 0.52
N ASP A 667 5.15 -25.33 0.27
CA ASP A 667 4.29 -26.17 -0.57
C ASP A 667 4.17 -25.70 -2.02
N TYR A 668 4.60 -24.46 -2.32
CA TYR A 668 4.61 -23.94 -3.68
C TYR A 668 6.04 -23.67 -4.15
N TYR A 669 6.75 -22.70 -3.57
CA TYR A 669 8.08 -22.32 -4.06
C TYR A 669 9.11 -23.43 -3.93
N ARG A 670 9.20 -24.07 -2.78
CA ARG A 670 10.16 -25.16 -2.52
C ARG A 670 9.90 -26.38 -3.39
N VAL A 671 8.62 -26.69 -3.66
CA VAL A 671 8.23 -27.81 -4.55
C VAL A 671 8.75 -27.56 -5.96
N ARG A 672 8.61 -26.33 -6.47
CA ARG A 672 9.14 -25.95 -7.78
C ARG A 672 10.67 -26.12 -7.84
N TRP A 673 11.41 -25.54 -6.90
CA TRP A 673 12.87 -25.67 -6.85
C TRP A 673 13.35 -27.12 -6.72
N ARG A 674 12.70 -27.93 -5.88
CA ARG A 674 13.01 -29.35 -5.75
C ARG A 674 12.83 -30.10 -7.06
N SER A 675 11.73 -29.88 -7.78
CA SER A 675 11.44 -30.50 -9.06
C SER A 675 12.47 -30.08 -10.11
N TYR A 676 12.82 -28.83 -10.16
CA TYR A 676 13.82 -28.29 -11.07
C TYR A 676 15.21 -28.89 -10.83
N PHE A 677 15.69 -28.90 -9.58
CA PHE A 677 16.99 -29.48 -9.25
C PHE A 677 17.04 -31.00 -9.51
N ALA A 678 15.93 -31.71 -9.29
CA ALA A 678 15.84 -33.13 -9.63
C ALA A 678 15.95 -33.37 -11.15
N SER A 679 15.36 -32.50 -11.97
CA SER A 679 15.51 -32.55 -13.45
C SER A 679 16.96 -32.34 -13.87
N LEU A 680 17.63 -31.30 -13.33
CA LEU A 680 19.03 -31.01 -13.62
C LEU A 680 20.00 -32.10 -13.13
N ASP A 681 19.74 -32.72 -11.95
CA ASP A 681 20.55 -33.85 -11.47
C ASP A 681 20.41 -35.09 -12.39
N ALA A 682 19.20 -35.33 -12.89
CA ALA A 682 18.98 -36.41 -13.87
C ALA A 682 19.72 -36.15 -15.16
N GLU A 683 19.77 -34.89 -15.63
CA GLU A 683 20.53 -34.48 -16.81
C GLU A 683 22.04 -34.68 -16.60
N LEU A 684 22.59 -34.22 -15.48
CA LEU A 684 24.00 -34.45 -15.10
C LEU A 684 24.37 -35.96 -15.05
N ARG A 685 23.41 -36.82 -14.64
CA ARG A 685 23.65 -38.28 -14.59
C ARG A 685 23.60 -38.95 -15.96
N THR A 686 22.68 -38.52 -16.79
CA THR A 686 22.34 -39.24 -18.03
C THR A 686 22.91 -38.60 -19.30
N GLY A 687 23.34 -37.33 -19.20
CA GLY A 687 23.73 -36.51 -20.37
C GLY A 687 22.54 -36.17 -21.28
N ARG A 688 21.31 -36.37 -20.84
CA ARG A 688 20.11 -36.12 -21.63
C ARG A 688 19.26 -35.07 -20.95
N GLN A 689 18.89 -34.03 -21.71
CA GLN A 689 17.97 -33.01 -21.24
C GLN A 689 16.62 -33.62 -20.91
N GLY A 690 16.09 -33.27 -19.72
CA GLY A 690 14.75 -33.65 -19.29
C GLY A 690 13.66 -32.89 -20.07
N ASN A 691 12.41 -33.35 -19.92
CA ASN A 691 11.29 -32.59 -20.45
C ASN A 691 11.13 -31.25 -19.71
N PRO A 692 10.79 -30.18 -20.39
CA PRO A 692 10.45 -28.90 -19.76
C PRO A 692 9.34 -29.06 -18.72
N ILE A 693 9.48 -28.38 -17.58
CA ILE A 693 8.44 -28.39 -16.53
C ILE A 693 7.39 -27.34 -16.90
N ASP A 694 6.13 -27.75 -16.91
CA ASP A 694 5.01 -26.83 -17.10
C ASP A 694 4.72 -26.08 -15.78
N TRP A 695 5.36 -24.90 -15.63
CA TRP A 695 5.27 -24.12 -14.40
C TRP A 695 3.87 -23.56 -14.14
N PHE A 696 3.13 -23.24 -15.20
CA PHE A 696 1.73 -22.83 -15.05
C PHE A 696 0.90 -23.96 -14.47
N ALA A 697 1.02 -25.17 -15.01
CA ALA A 697 0.27 -26.34 -14.48
C ALA A 697 0.61 -26.62 -13.01
N VAL A 698 1.88 -26.42 -12.59
CA VAL A 698 2.27 -26.57 -11.17
C VAL A 698 1.59 -25.50 -10.30
N GLY A 699 1.56 -24.26 -10.74
CA GLY A 699 0.89 -23.16 -10.02
C GLY A 699 -0.62 -23.34 -9.95
N ASP A 700 -1.24 -23.64 -11.09
CA ASP A 700 -2.68 -23.86 -11.20
C ASP A 700 -3.17 -25.04 -10.36
N ALA A 701 -2.37 -26.12 -10.29
CA ALA A 701 -2.66 -27.26 -9.39
C ALA A 701 -2.62 -26.84 -7.90
N TRP A 702 -1.71 -25.93 -7.51
CA TRP A 702 -1.69 -25.38 -6.15
C TRP A 702 -2.90 -24.46 -5.91
N ASN A 703 -3.31 -23.66 -6.90
CA ASN A 703 -4.47 -22.77 -6.81
C ASN A 703 -5.78 -23.56 -6.60
N HIS A 704 -5.90 -24.75 -7.19
CA HIS A 704 -7.05 -25.65 -7.02
C HIS A 704 -6.93 -26.59 -5.80
N SER A 705 -5.83 -26.53 -5.05
CA SER A 705 -5.61 -27.41 -3.90
C SER A 705 -6.55 -27.08 -2.74
N ALA A 706 -7.20 -28.12 -2.20
CA ALA A 706 -7.99 -28.04 -0.98
C ALA A 706 -7.14 -28.03 0.31
N ARG A 707 -5.80 -27.93 0.19
CA ARG A 707 -4.91 -27.97 1.35
C ARG A 707 -5.15 -26.78 2.27
N ARG A 708 -5.22 -27.08 3.58
CA ARG A 708 -5.38 -26.07 4.64
C ARG A 708 -4.06 -25.85 5.35
N TYR A 709 -3.86 -24.61 5.80
CA TYR A 709 -2.68 -24.18 6.53
C TYR A 709 -3.10 -23.59 7.88
N SER A 710 -2.19 -23.59 8.85
CA SER A 710 -2.41 -22.93 10.14
C SER A 710 -2.57 -21.41 9.94
N ASP A 711 -3.60 -20.84 10.53
CA ASP A 711 -3.81 -19.39 10.67
C ASP A 711 -3.24 -18.86 11.99
N GLN A 712 -2.67 -19.74 12.83
CA GLN A 712 -2.04 -19.37 14.09
C GLN A 712 -0.53 -19.58 14.01
N PRO A 713 0.27 -18.63 14.52
CA PRO A 713 1.72 -18.76 14.56
C PRO A 713 2.14 -19.89 15.51
N HIS A 714 3.26 -20.54 15.20
CA HIS A 714 3.85 -21.59 16.01
C HIS A 714 5.37 -21.61 15.88
N GLY A 715 6.05 -22.11 16.92
CA GLY A 715 7.52 -22.13 16.98
C GLY A 715 8.09 -20.96 17.77
N ASP A 716 9.42 -20.83 17.75
CA ASP A 716 10.18 -19.79 18.44
C ASP A 716 11.09 -19.07 17.43
N ALA A 717 10.75 -17.81 17.13
CA ALA A 717 11.47 -16.99 16.17
C ALA A 717 12.94 -16.80 16.55
N TYR A 718 13.23 -16.62 17.84
CA TYR A 718 14.60 -16.40 18.32
C TYR A 718 15.46 -17.66 18.13
N VAL A 719 14.92 -18.83 18.46
CA VAL A 719 15.63 -20.11 18.29
C VAL A 719 15.94 -20.39 16.83
N ILE A 720 14.98 -20.11 15.94
CA ILE A 720 15.14 -20.35 14.50
C ILE A 720 16.12 -19.32 13.92
N ALA A 721 15.98 -18.04 14.25
CA ALA A 721 16.89 -16.97 13.80
C ALA A 721 18.33 -17.25 14.25
N LYS A 722 18.53 -17.76 15.46
CA LYS A 722 19.86 -18.18 15.95
C LYS A 722 20.43 -19.38 15.17
N ARG A 723 19.57 -20.30 14.73
CA ARG A 723 19.98 -21.40 13.84
C ARG A 723 20.39 -20.86 12.46
N ILE A 724 19.68 -19.86 11.92
CA ILE A 724 20.03 -19.18 10.67
C ILE A 724 21.39 -18.50 10.80
N GLU A 725 21.61 -17.71 11.86
CA GLU A 725 22.91 -17.07 12.16
C GLU A 725 24.05 -18.09 12.10
N LYS A 726 23.91 -19.22 12.81
CA LYS A 726 24.91 -20.30 12.83
C LYS A 726 25.10 -20.95 11.44
N THR A 727 24.02 -21.25 10.73
CA THR A 727 24.06 -21.94 9.41
C THR A 727 24.74 -21.06 8.36
N LEU A 728 24.61 -19.73 8.46
CA LEU A 728 25.22 -18.78 7.55
C LEU A 728 26.60 -18.27 8.04
N ASN A 729 27.08 -18.73 9.20
CA ASN A 729 28.35 -18.31 9.83
C ASN A 729 28.44 -16.79 10.06
N LEU A 730 27.35 -16.17 10.54
CA LEU A 730 27.28 -14.73 10.77
C LEU A 730 27.82 -14.30 12.15
N GLU A 731 28.22 -15.23 12.99
CA GLU A 731 28.83 -14.91 14.30
C GLU A 731 30.06 -14.02 14.07
N SER A 732 30.04 -12.81 14.66
CA SER A 732 31.24 -11.94 14.64
C SER A 732 32.42 -12.71 15.23
N PRO A 733 33.63 -12.59 14.66
CA PRO A 733 34.82 -13.10 15.35
C PRO A 733 34.83 -12.58 16.78
N ARG A 734 35.05 -13.45 17.75
CA ARG A 734 35.19 -13.05 19.14
C ARG A 734 36.32 -12.04 19.24
N PRO A 735 36.17 -10.93 19.95
CA PRO A 735 37.20 -9.91 20.08
C PRO A 735 38.51 -10.49 20.61
#